data_63b4d7604a9dd846fce8fd81a1520c57
#
_entry.id   63b4d7604a9dd846fce8fd81a1520c57
#
_cell.length_a   1.000
_cell.length_b   1.000
_cell.length_c   1.000
_cell.angle_alpha   90.00
_cell.angle_beta   90.00
_cell.angle_gamma   90.00
#
_symmetry.space_group_name_H-M   'P 1'
#
loop_
_entity.id
_entity.type
_entity.pdbx_description
1 polymer ?
#
loop_
_entity_poly.entity_id
_entity_poly.type
_entity_poly.pdbx_seq_one_letter_code
_entity_poly.pdbx_strand_id
1 'polypeptide(L)'
;MVWVNGKYVGYSQSSNTDAEFDITDFVTTGDNQLSVRVYRWCDGSYLEGQDMWHLSGIHRDVYLVATPKVFVSDHYITSSLNSDATSGSMSVKLTVDNRNIVSATKTLQVTLLDRDGKEIATGTETYSGKATAEKTIKLSSLSNLHPWSAEDPYLYTVVVSQKNENGAEEMAFSTKYGFRNITKSGNLIYINNKRVYFKGVNTQDTHPEYGRAIDMETMMKDLTMMKKANVNTVRTSHYPRQPKMYAMMDALGFYVMDEADVECHFNQDLASNSSWQTAVNDRITRMVLRDRNHPSVIFWSLGNESGSASTFSEARKKTQNLDDRLIHYEGNMSYSDLGSSMYPKVSDVSSNKSGYSNKPYFICEYAHAMGQAVGNLKEYWDQIEGSTGIIGGCIWDWVDQSFYDPARLVKGERKSENGFNYWVSGYDYNSTSGINYGFQGNFLNNGIITPDRTWTGKLSEVKKVYQYVKFSDFNASAKSVKIANKYAFMPISSDNFEIGYRVMKDGYLVENGKLDNFTTINAGYSATVTLPINTAVDNSAEYLVNIELRVKKPTNGAADWTTWAEEGYSIADAQFSLSEQNTSNGTAKGTDGTMEFPVLPSYTSAGGQLSVTTAGSWTNKTYTVSGTDNNGKAYSIVFNSSGKMTSWTYDGKNLIAAGPDFNSYRKVDNDRNFSTTFTNTTSMSVSSSLTKSGNNATMTVKGGSRYTTVYTFYPDGTVDMKVTFSSSSSLARIGLGMQFASGFENVEFYARGPRSNYSDRKTGSYLGRFTTTVDDMVDEMIHPQTFGDHEDLRELILTNKTAGVQLGVKVGGRASFSLSHYDEAKWCTSGDSMWNSKLHWYDLTRNSQVYAHFDYMQRGLGNNSCGGDGCLSDYVCPSWGSYTYTLRFKPQSAERVNIPTE
;
A
#
# COMPACT_ATOMS: atom_id res chain seq x y z
N MET A 1 21.27 -22.34 22.54
CA MET A 1 21.72 -23.45 23.37
C MET A 1 20.73 -23.69 24.49
N VAL A 2 20.40 -24.93 24.77
CA VAL A 2 19.35 -25.35 25.72
C VAL A 2 19.91 -26.28 26.78
N TRP A 3 19.50 -26.07 28.02
CA TRP A 3 19.78 -26.94 29.19
C TRP A 3 18.46 -27.23 29.92
N VAL A 4 18.34 -28.46 30.42
CA VAL A 4 17.25 -28.85 31.32
C VAL A 4 17.88 -29.41 32.60
N ASN A 5 17.45 -28.91 33.74
CA ASN A 5 17.99 -29.30 35.07
C ASN A 5 19.53 -29.22 35.14
N GLY A 6 20.10 -28.18 34.52
CA GLY A 6 21.56 -27.96 34.45
C GLY A 6 22.34 -28.83 33.45
N LYS A 7 21.67 -29.77 32.79
CA LYS A 7 22.30 -30.64 31.79
C LYS A 7 22.11 -30.07 30.38
N TYR A 8 23.19 -30.05 29.56
CA TYR A 8 23.14 -29.60 28.21
C TYR A 8 22.31 -30.54 27.33
N VAL A 9 21.35 -30.01 26.62
CA VAL A 9 20.43 -30.75 25.73
C VAL A 9 20.84 -30.63 24.28
N GLY A 10 21.08 -29.40 23.81
CA GLY A 10 21.38 -29.21 22.40
C GLY A 10 21.56 -27.75 21.97
N TYR A 11 21.72 -27.57 20.67
CA TYR A 11 22.04 -26.34 19.99
C TYR A 11 21.27 -26.28 18.66
N SER A 12 20.79 -25.11 18.28
CA SER A 12 20.15 -24.84 17.00
C SER A 12 20.59 -23.51 16.45
N GLN A 13 20.63 -23.39 15.14
CA GLN A 13 20.77 -22.13 14.38
C GLN A 13 19.56 -21.92 13.48
N SER A 14 19.45 -20.77 12.88
CA SER A 14 18.35 -20.13 12.18
C SER A 14 17.37 -19.47 13.12
N SER A 15 17.33 -18.13 13.07
CA SER A 15 16.52 -17.31 13.98
C SER A 15 15.03 -17.43 13.72
N ASN A 16 14.62 -17.85 12.52
CA ASN A 16 13.24 -17.80 12.03
C ASN A 16 12.64 -19.19 11.69
N THR A 17 13.33 -20.26 12.07
CA THR A 17 12.80 -21.62 11.96
C THR A 17 12.69 -22.24 13.36
N ASP A 18 11.82 -23.23 13.51
CA ASP A 18 11.56 -23.88 14.78
C ASP A 18 12.79 -24.67 15.27
N ALA A 19 13.10 -24.59 16.55
CA ALA A 19 14.14 -25.39 17.20
C ALA A 19 13.48 -26.46 18.06
N GLU A 20 13.69 -27.73 17.72
CA GLU A 20 13.08 -28.87 18.41
C GLU A 20 14.13 -29.65 19.19
N PHE A 21 13.81 -29.99 20.44
CA PHE A 21 14.70 -30.75 21.34
C PHE A 21 13.94 -31.85 22.07
N ASP A 22 14.46 -33.07 22.02
CA ASP A 22 13.97 -34.16 22.87
C ASP A 22 14.58 -34.03 24.27
N ILE A 23 13.72 -33.73 25.24
CA ILE A 23 14.12 -33.52 26.62
C ILE A 23 13.76 -34.68 27.55
N THR A 24 13.31 -35.81 26.99
CA THR A 24 12.79 -36.97 27.76
C THR A 24 13.77 -37.45 28.85
N ASP A 25 15.07 -37.59 28.51
CA ASP A 25 16.09 -38.05 29.43
C ASP A 25 16.60 -37.02 30.44
N PHE A 26 16.12 -35.77 30.32
CA PHE A 26 16.57 -34.63 31.13
C PHE A 26 15.53 -34.18 32.18
N VAL A 27 14.27 -34.57 32.00
CA VAL A 27 13.16 -34.17 32.90
C VAL A 27 12.99 -35.18 34.04
N THR A 28 12.46 -34.71 35.14
CA THR A 28 12.10 -35.50 36.33
C THR A 28 10.66 -35.21 36.75
N THR A 29 10.09 -36.05 37.59
CA THR A 29 8.77 -35.81 38.19
C THR A 29 8.81 -34.54 39.05
N GLY A 30 7.86 -33.65 38.89
CA GLY A 30 7.76 -32.36 39.59
C GLY A 30 8.36 -31.22 38.76
N ASP A 31 8.89 -30.21 39.45
CA ASP A 31 9.44 -29.03 38.82
C ASP A 31 10.72 -29.29 38.02
N ASN A 32 10.80 -28.72 36.84
CA ASN A 32 11.97 -28.82 35.97
C ASN A 32 12.43 -27.42 35.56
N GLN A 33 13.72 -27.17 35.55
CA GLN A 33 14.30 -25.91 35.15
C GLN A 33 14.76 -25.96 33.69
N LEU A 34 14.17 -25.13 32.86
CA LEU A 34 14.62 -24.88 31.47
C LEU A 34 15.50 -23.64 31.43
N SER A 35 16.71 -23.75 30.88
CA SER A 35 17.59 -22.60 30.66
C SER A 35 17.93 -22.53 29.15
N VAL A 36 17.71 -21.33 28.55
CA VAL A 36 18.00 -21.06 27.14
C VAL A 36 18.98 -19.89 27.04
N ARG A 37 20.08 -20.09 26.31
CA ARG A 37 21.02 -19.02 25.97
C ARG A 37 20.88 -18.68 24.49
N VAL A 38 20.44 -17.48 24.21
CA VAL A 38 20.38 -16.90 22.86
C VAL A 38 21.62 -16.04 22.67
N TYR A 39 22.36 -16.29 21.59
CA TYR A 39 23.51 -15.48 21.19
C TYR A 39 23.04 -14.42 20.20
N ARG A 40 23.49 -13.17 20.39
CA ARG A 40 23.20 -12.08 19.46
C ARG A 40 23.84 -12.32 18.09
N TRP A 41 25.05 -12.87 18.07
CA TRP A 41 25.82 -13.16 16.87
C TRP A 41 26.40 -14.58 16.94
N CYS A 42 26.37 -15.26 15.82
CA CYS A 42 27.00 -16.56 15.60
C CYS A 42 27.39 -16.68 14.12
N ASP A 43 27.99 -17.77 13.72
CA ASP A 43 28.28 -18.06 12.31
C ASP A 43 27.00 -18.12 11.46
N GLY A 44 25.88 -18.59 12.00
CA GLY A 44 24.56 -18.54 11.35
C GLY A 44 24.11 -17.15 10.93
N SER A 45 24.57 -16.10 11.63
CA SER A 45 24.25 -14.71 11.30
C SER A 45 24.73 -14.27 9.92
N TYR A 46 25.74 -14.95 9.35
CA TYR A 46 26.20 -14.69 7.99
C TYR A 46 25.22 -15.16 6.89
N LEU A 47 24.27 -16.04 7.24
CA LEU A 47 23.18 -16.46 6.36
C LEU A 47 21.87 -15.73 6.65
N GLU A 48 21.87 -14.77 7.56
CA GLU A 48 20.72 -14.00 8.00
C GLU A 48 21.01 -12.51 7.87
N GLY A 49 21.50 -12.11 6.68
CA GLY A 49 21.90 -10.73 6.35
C GLY A 49 20.78 -9.91 5.71
N GLN A 50 19.53 -10.14 6.10
CA GLN A 50 18.37 -9.44 5.56
C GLN A 50 18.40 -7.95 5.92
N ASP A 51 17.91 -7.12 5.01
CA ASP A 51 17.69 -5.70 5.25
C ASP A 51 16.48 -5.50 6.18
N MET A 52 16.69 -5.68 7.48
CA MET A 52 15.67 -5.59 8.53
C MET A 52 16.30 -5.30 9.89
N TRP A 53 15.47 -5.11 10.91
CA TRP A 53 15.93 -5.08 12.30
C TRP A 53 16.47 -6.43 12.77
N HIS A 54 17.67 -6.43 13.33
CA HIS A 54 18.29 -7.58 13.99
C HIS A 54 18.14 -7.47 15.50
N LEU A 55 17.02 -7.96 16.04
CA LEU A 55 16.71 -7.94 17.46
C LEU A 55 16.96 -9.31 18.08
N SER A 56 17.56 -9.33 19.28
CA SER A 56 17.88 -10.54 20.02
C SER A 56 16.70 -10.98 20.90
N GLY A 57 16.62 -12.27 21.18
CA GLY A 57 15.67 -12.88 22.13
C GLY A 57 14.83 -13.96 21.49
N ILE A 58 13.82 -14.43 22.23
CA ILE A 58 12.83 -15.41 21.76
C ILE A 58 11.59 -14.63 21.36
N HIS A 59 11.29 -14.56 20.05
CA HIS A 59 10.23 -13.72 19.49
C HIS A 59 9.01 -14.51 18.99
N ARG A 60 9.04 -15.87 19.13
CA ARG A 60 7.94 -16.77 18.74
C ARG A 60 7.59 -17.68 19.91
N ASP A 61 6.49 -18.41 19.76
CA ASP A 61 5.95 -19.28 20.80
C ASP A 61 6.91 -20.39 21.22
N VAL A 62 6.84 -20.80 22.48
CA VAL A 62 7.55 -21.94 23.05
C VAL A 62 6.54 -22.98 23.50
N TYR A 63 6.67 -24.21 23.03
CA TYR A 63 5.76 -25.31 23.31
C TYR A 63 6.47 -26.45 24.03
N LEU A 64 5.73 -27.11 24.90
CA LEU A 64 6.09 -28.42 25.43
C LEU A 64 5.11 -29.46 24.87
N VAL A 65 5.63 -30.47 24.18
CA VAL A 65 4.83 -31.50 23.55
C VAL A 65 5.15 -32.84 24.22
N ALA A 66 4.11 -33.56 24.68
CA ALA A 66 4.23 -34.90 25.20
C ALA A 66 3.59 -35.90 24.24
N THR A 67 4.30 -37.01 23.96
CA THR A 67 3.85 -38.03 23.03
C THR A 67 3.95 -39.40 23.65
N PRO A 68 3.21 -40.44 23.14
CA PRO A 68 3.52 -41.83 23.43
C PRO A 68 4.94 -42.21 23.01
N LYS A 69 5.51 -43.33 23.52
CA LYS A 69 6.85 -43.78 23.15
C LYS A 69 6.97 -44.19 21.68
N VAL A 70 5.89 -44.60 21.07
CA VAL A 70 5.74 -44.84 19.64
C VAL A 70 4.60 -43.96 19.16
N PHE A 71 4.90 -43.04 18.27
CA PHE A 71 3.93 -41.98 17.89
C PHE A 71 4.10 -41.51 16.44
N VAL A 72 3.06 -40.92 15.88
CA VAL A 72 3.14 -40.25 14.57
C VAL A 72 3.89 -38.93 14.74
N SER A 73 5.12 -38.86 14.26
CA SER A 73 6.01 -37.70 14.39
C SER A 73 5.89 -36.70 13.23
N ASP A 74 5.41 -37.13 12.08
CA ASP A 74 5.27 -36.33 10.89
C ASP A 74 4.14 -36.84 9.99
N HIS A 75 3.51 -35.93 9.27
CA HIS A 75 2.52 -36.25 8.25
C HIS A 75 2.71 -35.41 6.99
N TYR A 76 2.48 -36.02 5.83
CA TYR A 76 2.55 -35.35 4.55
C TYR A 76 1.31 -35.71 3.75
N ILE A 77 0.52 -34.67 3.42
CA ILE A 77 -0.74 -34.77 2.68
C ILE A 77 -0.50 -34.37 1.23
N THR A 78 -0.83 -35.28 0.32
CA THR A 78 -0.87 -35.00 -1.12
C THR A 78 -2.26 -35.29 -1.65
N SER A 79 -2.70 -34.54 -2.64
CA SER A 79 -3.99 -34.76 -3.28
C SER A 79 -3.91 -34.51 -4.78
N SER A 80 -4.86 -35.08 -5.50
CA SER A 80 -5.08 -34.77 -6.91
C SER A 80 -6.54 -34.48 -7.15
N LEU A 81 -6.82 -33.50 -7.99
CA LEU A 81 -8.15 -33.21 -8.52
C LEU A 81 -8.20 -33.68 -9.98
N ASN A 82 -9.31 -34.26 -10.38
CA ASN A 82 -9.60 -34.54 -11.77
C ASN A 82 -9.80 -33.26 -12.60
N SER A 83 -9.93 -33.38 -13.88
CA SER A 83 -10.10 -32.23 -14.79
C SER A 83 -11.34 -31.37 -14.50
N ASP A 84 -12.36 -31.95 -13.90
CA ASP A 84 -13.57 -31.23 -13.46
C ASP A 84 -13.38 -30.47 -12.14
N ALA A 85 -12.26 -30.70 -11.45
CA ALA A 85 -11.90 -30.13 -10.14
C ALA A 85 -12.91 -30.44 -9.01
N THR A 86 -13.86 -31.38 -9.21
CA THR A 86 -14.90 -31.74 -8.23
C THR A 86 -14.75 -33.16 -7.70
N SER A 87 -13.81 -33.93 -8.22
CA SER A 87 -13.50 -35.29 -7.81
C SER A 87 -11.98 -35.51 -7.74
N GLY A 88 -11.53 -36.47 -6.96
CA GLY A 88 -10.10 -36.69 -6.81
C GLY A 88 -9.72 -37.76 -5.80
N SER A 89 -8.50 -37.64 -5.28
CA SER A 89 -7.98 -38.55 -4.25
C SER A 89 -7.06 -37.78 -3.28
N MET A 90 -6.86 -38.38 -2.11
CA MET A 90 -5.90 -37.90 -1.10
C MET A 90 -5.02 -39.03 -0.66
N SER A 91 -3.76 -38.73 -0.38
CA SER A 91 -2.79 -39.66 0.19
C SER A 91 -2.13 -38.98 1.39
N VAL A 92 -2.17 -39.64 2.54
CA VAL A 92 -1.55 -39.16 3.78
C VAL A 92 -0.44 -40.12 4.17
N LYS A 93 0.79 -39.66 4.05
CA LYS A 93 1.99 -40.37 4.50
C LYS A 93 2.28 -40.00 5.95
N LEU A 94 2.33 -41.00 6.82
CA LEU A 94 2.58 -40.85 8.25
C LEU A 94 3.94 -41.44 8.59
N THR A 95 4.78 -40.71 9.29
CA THR A 95 6.02 -41.23 9.87
C THR A 95 5.77 -41.64 11.32
N VAL A 96 5.83 -42.94 11.58
CA VAL A 96 5.71 -43.47 12.95
C VAL A 96 7.09 -43.55 13.54
N ASP A 97 7.40 -42.73 14.52
CA ASP A 97 8.66 -42.69 15.24
C ASP A 97 8.67 -43.78 16.33
N ASN A 98 9.65 -44.65 16.26
CA ASN A 98 9.94 -45.67 17.29
C ASN A 98 11.41 -45.66 17.64
N ARG A 99 11.96 -44.50 17.94
CA ARG A 99 13.35 -44.32 18.36
C ARG A 99 13.72 -45.11 19.63
N ASN A 100 12.73 -45.47 20.41
CA ASN A 100 12.89 -46.24 21.62
C ASN A 100 13.00 -47.78 21.37
N ILE A 101 12.90 -48.22 20.10
CA ILE A 101 13.03 -49.62 19.69
C ILE A 101 12.06 -50.56 20.45
N VAL A 102 10.82 -50.06 20.69
CA VAL A 102 9.80 -50.82 21.42
C VAL A 102 9.01 -51.71 20.44
N SER A 103 8.77 -52.96 20.81
CA SER A 103 7.84 -53.79 20.03
C SER A 103 6.42 -53.27 20.19
N ALA A 104 5.83 -52.78 19.11
CA ALA A 104 4.50 -52.13 19.17
C ALA A 104 3.66 -52.50 17.92
N THR A 105 2.36 -52.61 18.14
CA THR A 105 1.34 -52.64 17.07
C THR A 105 0.40 -51.41 17.29
N LYS A 106 0.24 -50.63 16.25
CA LYS A 106 -0.61 -49.42 16.27
C LYS A 106 -1.56 -49.44 15.08
N THR A 107 -2.82 -49.09 15.28
CA THR A 107 -3.74 -48.75 14.20
C THR A 107 -3.70 -47.26 13.95
N LEU A 108 -3.38 -46.90 12.72
CA LEU A 108 -3.35 -45.52 12.24
C LEU A 108 -4.62 -45.27 11.41
N GLN A 109 -5.35 -44.22 11.74
CA GLN A 109 -6.58 -43.86 11.03
C GLN A 109 -6.49 -42.44 10.54
N VAL A 110 -6.90 -42.18 9.30
CA VAL A 110 -7.10 -40.86 8.72
C VAL A 110 -8.56 -40.69 8.39
N THR A 111 -9.16 -39.59 8.88
CA THR A 111 -10.56 -39.25 8.59
C THR A 111 -10.60 -37.88 7.96
N LEU A 112 -11.23 -37.77 6.80
CA LEU A 112 -11.48 -36.52 6.09
C LEU A 112 -12.86 -36.01 6.44
N LEU A 113 -12.94 -34.79 7.01
CA LEU A 113 -14.21 -34.12 7.33
C LEU A 113 -14.37 -32.90 6.44
N ASP A 114 -15.62 -32.59 6.03
CA ASP A 114 -15.92 -31.33 5.39
C ASP A 114 -15.91 -30.14 6.38
N ARG A 115 -16.25 -28.96 5.92
CA ARG A 115 -16.28 -27.74 6.72
C ARG A 115 -17.25 -27.85 7.90
N ASP A 116 -18.36 -28.55 7.73
CA ASP A 116 -19.40 -28.72 8.75
C ASP A 116 -19.12 -29.86 9.73
N GLY A 117 -17.96 -30.53 9.57
CA GLY A 117 -17.51 -31.63 10.40
C GLY A 117 -18.10 -32.98 10.01
N LYS A 118 -18.74 -33.08 8.85
CA LYS A 118 -19.31 -34.35 8.32
C LYS A 118 -18.17 -35.19 7.70
N GLU A 119 -18.13 -36.46 8.04
CA GLU A 119 -17.19 -37.41 7.45
C GLU A 119 -17.44 -37.60 5.94
N ILE A 120 -16.37 -37.38 5.15
CA ILE A 120 -16.35 -37.62 3.71
C ILE A 120 -15.75 -38.99 3.39
N ALA A 121 -14.64 -39.32 4.05
CA ALA A 121 -13.95 -40.57 3.88
C ALA A 121 -13.08 -40.91 5.09
N THR A 122 -12.81 -42.20 5.29
CA THR A 122 -11.90 -42.69 6.29
C THR A 122 -11.05 -43.84 5.73
N GLY A 123 -9.83 -43.99 6.25
CA GLY A 123 -8.91 -45.05 5.90
C GLY A 123 -8.04 -45.43 7.07
N THR A 124 -7.53 -46.67 7.06
CA THR A 124 -6.67 -47.19 8.15
C THR A 124 -5.47 -47.95 7.61
N GLU A 125 -4.37 -47.92 8.37
CA GLU A 125 -3.18 -48.74 8.17
C GLU A 125 -2.66 -49.24 9.51
N THR A 126 -1.94 -50.37 9.48
CA THR A 126 -1.33 -50.94 10.67
C THR A 126 0.19 -50.74 10.66
N TYR A 127 0.71 -50.16 11.73
CA TYR A 127 2.13 -50.22 12.06
C TYR A 127 2.35 -51.43 12.99
N SER A 128 3.36 -52.29 12.71
CA SER A 128 3.81 -53.35 13.58
C SER A 128 5.34 -53.50 13.44
N GLY A 129 6.04 -53.36 14.55
CA GLY A 129 7.49 -53.46 14.51
C GLY A 129 8.22 -52.80 15.66
N LYS A 130 9.54 -52.63 15.48
CA LYS A 130 10.46 -52.00 16.43
C LYS A 130 11.27 -50.86 15.84
N ALA A 131 11.03 -50.48 14.60
CA ALA A 131 11.77 -49.44 13.92
C ALA A 131 10.82 -48.31 13.45
N THR A 132 11.35 -47.12 13.39
CA THR A 132 10.69 -46.00 12.73
C THR A 132 10.32 -46.37 11.30
N ALA A 133 9.08 -46.11 10.87
CA ALA A 133 8.60 -46.52 9.56
C ALA A 133 7.59 -45.52 9.01
N GLU A 134 7.55 -45.43 7.68
CA GLU A 134 6.49 -44.67 6.96
C GLU A 134 5.30 -45.55 6.63
N LYS A 135 4.11 -45.05 6.78
CA LYS A 135 2.83 -45.67 6.40
C LYS A 135 2.04 -44.70 5.56
N THR A 136 1.35 -45.20 4.53
CA THR A 136 0.58 -44.34 3.64
C THR A 136 -0.88 -44.80 3.61
N ILE A 137 -1.79 -43.91 3.98
CA ILE A 137 -3.24 -44.13 3.92
C ILE A 137 -3.77 -43.38 2.72
N LYS A 138 -4.51 -44.08 1.85
CA LYS A 138 -5.09 -43.49 0.63
C LYS A 138 -6.60 -43.39 0.75
N LEU A 139 -7.14 -42.22 0.46
CA LEU A 139 -8.59 -41.99 0.32
C LEU A 139 -8.84 -41.76 -1.17
N SER A 140 -9.45 -42.76 -1.81
CA SER A 140 -9.67 -42.79 -3.26
C SER A 140 -11.14 -42.48 -3.60
N SER A 141 -11.38 -42.08 -4.86
CA SER A 141 -12.73 -41.88 -5.39
C SER A 141 -13.56 -40.87 -4.61
N LEU A 142 -12.88 -39.80 -4.13
CA LEU A 142 -13.55 -38.66 -3.51
C LEU A 142 -14.38 -37.90 -4.57
N SER A 143 -15.58 -37.52 -4.22
CA SER A 143 -16.52 -36.82 -5.09
C SER A 143 -17.16 -35.63 -4.39
N ASN A 144 -17.72 -34.72 -5.18
CA ASN A 144 -18.31 -33.47 -4.68
C ASN A 144 -17.33 -32.65 -3.84
N LEU A 145 -16.04 -32.67 -4.25
CA LEU A 145 -15.01 -31.87 -3.61
C LEU A 145 -15.20 -30.40 -3.96
N HIS A 146 -14.93 -29.54 -3.00
CA HIS A 146 -14.86 -28.11 -3.15
C HIS A 146 -13.38 -27.68 -3.18
N PRO A 147 -12.84 -27.24 -4.34
CA PRO A 147 -11.44 -26.86 -4.45
C PRO A 147 -11.12 -25.57 -3.69
N TRP A 148 -9.92 -25.51 -3.16
CA TRP A 148 -9.38 -24.31 -2.53
C TRP A 148 -8.77 -23.36 -3.55
N SER A 149 -9.05 -22.06 -3.42
CA SER A 149 -8.34 -20.97 -4.10
C SER A 149 -8.25 -19.73 -3.20
N ALA A 150 -7.45 -18.74 -3.58
CA ALA A 150 -7.41 -17.47 -2.85
C ALA A 150 -8.73 -16.66 -2.93
N GLU A 151 -9.59 -16.97 -3.91
CA GLU A 151 -10.91 -16.35 -4.08
C GLU A 151 -12.00 -17.12 -3.33
N ASP A 152 -11.82 -18.42 -3.13
CA ASP A 152 -12.74 -19.33 -2.43
C ASP A 152 -11.93 -20.33 -1.59
N PRO A 153 -11.54 -19.95 -0.36
CA PRO A 153 -10.61 -20.73 0.46
C PRO A 153 -11.31 -21.82 1.28
N TYR A 154 -11.92 -22.78 0.59
CA TYR A 154 -12.60 -23.88 1.25
C TYR A 154 -11.60 -24.86 1.88
N LEU A 155 -11.76 -25.12 3.19
CA LEU A 155 -10.90 -26.01 3.95
C LEU A 155 -11.64 -27.21 4.51
N TYR A 156 -11.07 -28.38 4.28
CA TYR A 156 -11.41 -29.65 4.94
C TYR A 156 -10.62 -29.80 6.23
N THR A 157 -11.03 -30.73 7.08
CA THR A 157 -10.26 -31.15 8.24
C THR A 157 -9.79 -32.58 8.06
N VAL A 158 -8.49 -32.79 8.09
CA VAL A 158 -7.87 -34.13 8.10
C VAL A 158 -7.53 -34.45 9.54
N VAL A 159 -8.16 -35.48 10.10
CA VAL A 159 -7.91 -35.99 11.46
C VAL A 159 -7.06 -37.23 11.35
N VAL A 160 -5.92 -37.24 12.08
CA VAL A 160 -5.07 -38.42 12.24
C VAL A 160 -5.22 -38.93 13.65
N SER A 161 -5.54 -40.23 13.82
CA SER A 161 -5.69 -40.91 15.10
C SER A 161 -4.81 -42.14 15.13
N GLN A 162 -4.10 -42.32 16.23
CA GLN A 162 -3.29 -43.52 16.55
C GLN A 162 -3.93 -44.26 17.71
N LYS A 163 -4.20 -45.54 17.52
CA LYS A 163 -4.78 -46.42 18.54
C LYS A 163 -3.81 -47.54 18.90
N ASN A 164 -3.85 -48.00 20.14
CA ASN A 164 -3.06 -49.14 20.60
C ASN A 164 -3.68 -50.48 20.12
N GLU A 165 -3.03 -51.58 20.46
CA GLU A 165 -3.50 -52.93 20.10
C GLU A 165 -4.87 -53.31 20.64
N ASN A 166 -5.36 -52.64 21.70
CA ASN A 166 -6.69 -52.82 22.28
C ASN A 166 -7.73 -51.86 21.66
N GLY A 167 -7.35 -51.06 20.68
CA GLY A 167 -8.24 -50.12 20.02
C GLY A 167 -8.45 -48.78 20.77
N ALA A 168 -7.78 -48.57 21.91
CA ALA A 168 -7.86 -47.28 22.62
C ALA A 168 -7.00 -46.23 21.91
N GLU A 169 -7.55 -45.03 21.77
CA GLU A 169 -6.83 -43.86 21.21
C GLU A 169 -5.73 -43.39 22.15
N GLU A 170 -4.51 -43.25 21.63
CA GLU A 170 -3.34 -42.78 22.36
C GLU A 170 -2.89 -41.38 21.92
N MET A 171 -3.18 -41.04 20.67
CA MET A 171 -2.82 -39.76 20.08
C MET A 171 -3.80 -39.41 18.96
N ALA A 172 -4.20 -38.16 18.90
CA ALA A 172 -4.92 -37.60 17.77
C ALA A 172 -4.52 -36.16 17.51
N PHE A 173 -4.52 -35.78 16.26
CA PHE A 173 -4.32 -34.38 15.84
C PHE A 173 -5.08 -34.12 14.53
N SER A 174 -5.24 -32.83 14.17
CA SER A 174 -5.89 -32.45 12.93
C SER A 174 -5.12 -31.38 12.19
N THR A 175 -5.30 -31.36 10.88
CA THR A 175 -4.75 -30.36 9.95
C THR A 175 -5.85 -29.85 9.04
N LYS A 176 -5.94 -28.54 8.85
CA LYS A 176 -6.78 -27.97 7.81
C LYS A 176 -6.11 -28.18 6.45
N TYR A 177 -6.90 -28.56 5.44
CA TYR A 177 -6.37 -28.88 4.13
C TYR A 177 -7.31 -28.40 3.02
N GLY A 178 -6.74 -27.83 1.96
CA GLY A 178 -7.47 -27.38 0.76
C GLY A 178 -7.04 -28.19 -0.47
N PHE A 179 -8.01 -28.83 -1.13
CA PHE A 179 -7.73 -29.52 -2.39
C PHE A 179 -7.44 -28.51 -3.48
N ARG A 180 -6.32 -28.64 -4.16
CA ARG A 180 -5.93 -27.82 -5.30
C ARG A 180 -4.93 -28.52 -6.21
N ASN A 181 -4.96 -28.15 -7.49
CA ASN A 181 -3.89 -28.48 -8.43
C ASN A 181 -3.12 -27.19 -8.78
N ILE A 182 -1.78 -27.28 -8.80
CA ILE A 182 -0.88 -26.23 -9.28
C ILE A 182 -0.21 -26.76 -10.54
N THR A 183 -0.40 -26.05 -11.67
CA THR A 183 0.13 -26.53 -12.95
C THR A 183 0.90 -25.40 -13.63
N LYS A 184 2.12 -25.71 -14.10
CA LYS A 184 2.89 -24.85 -15.00
C LYS A 184 2.73 -25.35 -16.43
N SER A 185 2.30 -24.48 -17.33
CA SER A 185 2.21 -24.77 -18.76
C SER A 185 2.93 -23.67 -19.54
N GLY A 186 4.08 -23.98 -20.11
CA GLY A 186 4.95 -22.98 -20.74
C GLY A 186 5.37 -21.90 -19.75
N ASN A 187 4.99 -20.68 -20.01
CA ASN A 187 5.27 -19.49 -19.20
C ASN A 187 4.05 -19.01 -18.37
N LEU A 188 3.07 -19.87 -18.11
CA LEU A 188 1.89 -19.55 -17.32
C LEU A 188 1.73 -20.52 -16.15
N ILE A 189 1.08 -20.05 -15.10
CA ILE A 189 0.69 -20.82 -13.92
C ILE A 189 -0.84 -20.90 -13.86
N TYR A 190 -1.31 -22.09 -13.54
CA TYR A 190 -2.73 -22.37 -13.37
C TYR A 190 -2.97 -22.97 -11.96
N ILE A 191 -4.00 -22.46 -11.31
CA ILE A 191 -4.56 -23.04 -10.09
C ILE A 191 -5.92 -23.64 -10.49
N ASN A 192 -6.15 -24.90 -10.20
CA ASN A 192 -7.41 -25.60 -10.56
C ASN A 192 -7.84 -25.33 -12.01
N ASN A 193 -6.88 -25.43 -12.95
CA ASN A 193 -7.06 -25.20 -14.39
C ASN A 193 -7.41 -23.75 -14.79
N LYS A 194 -7.31 -22.77 -13.89
CA LYS A 194 -7.52 -21.35 -14.18
C LYS A 194 -6.22 -20.57 -14.07
N ARG A 195 -5.97 -19.71 -15.07
CA ARG A 195 -4.87 -18.75 -14.97
C ARG A 195 -5.16 -17.77 -13.86
N VAL A 196 -4.17 -17.51 -13.01
CA VAL A 196 -4.25 -16.51 -11.93
C VAL A 196 -3.13 -15.47 -12.07
N TYR A 197 -3.38 -14.26 -11.55
CA TYR A 197 -2.36 -13.24 -11.33
C TYR A 197 -2.01 -13.15 -9.85
N PHE A 198 -0.72 -13.04 -9.55
CA PHE A 198 -0.20 -12.90 -8.19
C PHE A 198 -0.04 -11.41 -7.87
N LYS A 199 -1.03 -10.84 -7.20
CA LYS A 199 -1.12 -9.43 -6.77
C LYS A 199 -0.57 -9.34 -5.36
N GLY A 200 0.75 -9.16 -5.24
CA GLY A 200 1.45 -9.45 -4.01
C GLY A 200 2.08 -8.26 -3.31
N VAL A 201 2.44 -8.54 -2.07
CA VAL A 201 3.30 -7.71 -1.22
C VAL A 201 4.36 -8.57 -0.56
N ASN A 202 5.55 -7.99 -0.36
CA ASN A 202 6.56 -8.52 0.54
C ASN A 202 6.17 -8.16 1.97
N THR A 203 6.57 -8.99 2.94
CA THR A 203 6.26 -8.74 4.35
C THR A 203 7.49 -8.91 5.22
N GLN A 204 7.54 -8.18 6.33
CA GLN A 204 8.51 -8.34 7.41
C GLN A 204 7.76 -8.47 8.73
N ASP A 205 8.30 -9.28 9.68
CA ASP A 205 7.74 -9.34 11.03
C ASP A 205 8.14 -8.08 11.80
N THR A 206 7.23 -7.12 11.91
CA THR A 206 7.46 -5.86 12.62
C THR A 206 6.22 -5.40 13.37
N HIS A 207 6.35 -5.18 14.68
CA HIS A 207 5.32 -4.62 15.55
C HIS A 207 5.86 -3.35 16.21
N PRO A 208 5.09 -2.25 16.27
CA PRO A 208 5.62 -0.96 16.75
C PRO A 208 6.01 -0.95 18.24
N GLU A 209 5.50 -1.86 19.05
CA GLU A 209 5.83 -1.98 20.48
C GLU A 209 6.69 -3.20 20.80
N TYR A 210 6.49 -4.31 20.09
CA TYR A 210 7.10 -5.61 20.43
C TYR A 210 8.24 -6.00 19.47
N GLY A 211 8.63 -5.12 18.55
CA GLY A 211 9.70 -5.40 17.59
C GLY A 211 9.31 -6.51 16.63
N ARG A 212 10.03 -7.62 16.65
CA ARG A 212 9.78 -8.77 15.78
C ARG A 212 8.79 -9.80 16.33
N ALA A 213 8.28 -9.59 17.54
CA ALA A 213 7.25 -10.45 18.14
C ALA A 213 5.87 -9.97 17.67
N ILE A 214 5.32 -10.65 16.67
CA ILE A 214 4.02 -10.34 16.09
C ILE A 214 2.94 -11.19 16.77
N ASP A 215 1.91 -10.54 17.31
CA ASP A 215 0.75 -11.23 17.89
C ASP A 215 -0.30 -11.61 16.84
N MET A 216 -1.27 -12.42 17.27
CA MET A 216 -2.34 -12.90 16.37
C MET A 216 -3.25 -11.77 15.88
N GLU A 217 -3.49 -10.75 16.72
CA GLU A 217 -4.33 -9.61 16.35
C GLU A 217 -3.69 -8.81 15.22
N THR A 218 -2.39 -8.54 15.34
CA THR A 218 -1.63 -7.84 14.29
C THR A 218 -1.57 -8.64 12.99
N MET A 219 -1.31 -9.96 13.07
CA MET A 219 -1.32 -10.83 11.88
C MET A 219 -2.69 -10.79 11.17
N MET A 220 -3.78 -10.90 11.94
CA MET A 220 -5.14 -10.87 11.38
C MET A 220 -5.48 -9.50 10.80
N LYS A 221 -5.07 -8.41 11.45
CA LYS A 221 -5.24 -7.04 10.95
C LYS A 221 -4.51 -6.85 9.62
N ASP A 222 -3.25 -7.26 9.54
CA ASP A 222 -2.45 -7.16 8.32
C ASP A 222 -3.11 -7.92 7.16
N LEU A 223 -3.46 -9.19 7.36
CA LEU A 223 -4.08 -10.03 6.33
C LEU A 223 -5.46 -9.50 5.90
N THR A 224 -6.27 -9.01 6.86
CA THR A 224 -7.57 -8.41 6.55
C THR A 224 -7.42 -7.13 5.71
N MET A 225 -6.47 -6.26 6.07
CA MET A 225 -6.17 -5.05 5.30
C MET A 225 -5.65 -5.39 3.89
N MET A 226 -4.81 -6.41 3.76
CA MET A 226 -4.33 -6.91 2.46
C MET A 226 -5.51 -7.36 1.59
N LYS A 227 -6.44 -8.18 2.13
CA LYS A 227 -7.64 -8.60 1.39
C LYS A 227 -8.50 -7.41 0.97
N LYS A 228 -8.72 -6.45 1.87
CA LYS A 228 -9.46 -5.20 1.59
C LYS A 228 -8.78 -4.36 0.49
N ALA A 229 -7.47 -4.49 0.34
CA ALA A 229 -6.69 -3.84 -0.72
C ALA A 229 -6.51 -4.70 -1.99
N ASN A 230 -7.28 -5.78 -2.16
CA ASN A 230 -7.22 -6.68 -3.30
C ASN A 230 -5.89 -7.45 -3.45
N VAL A 231 -5.07 -7.50 -2.41
CA VAL A 231 -3.86 -8.33 -2.36
C VAL A 231 -4.26 -9.80 -2.22
N ASN A 232 -3.68 -10.66 -3.04
CA ASN A 232 -3.91 -12.11 -2.98
C ASN A 232 -2.63 -12.92 -2.76
N THR A 233 -1.47 -12.28 -2.71
CA THR A 233 -0.18 -12.97 -2.64
C THR A 233 0.70 -12.33 -1.57
N VAL A 234 1.37 -13.19 -0.79
CA VAL A 234 2.37 -12.79 0.20
C VAL A 234 3.68 -13.52 -0.11
N ARG A 235 4.78 -12.77 -0.28
CA ARG A 235 6.12 -13.33 -0.19
C ARG A 235 6.62 -13.14 1.23
N THR A 236 7.04 -14.24 1.86
CA THR A 236 7.55 -14.21 3.25
C THR A 236 9.01 -13.77 3.28
N SER A 237 9.26 -12.55 2.83
CA SER A 237 10.60 -11.97 2.73
C SER A 237 11.19 -11.69 4.13
N HIS A 238 12.38 -12.19 4.51
CA HIS A 238 13.12 -13.20 3.77
C HIS A 238 13.36 -14.41 4.67
N TYR A 239 12.27 -14.95 5.23
CA TYR A 239 12.27 -16.06 6.20
C TYR A 239 10.85 -16.58 6.41
N PRO A 240 10.67 -17.85 6.83
CA PRO A 240 9.35 -18.41 7.13
C PRO A 240 8.66 -17.67 8.28
N ARG A 241 7.35 -17.47 8.17
CA ARG A 241 6.52 -16.84 9.20
C ARG A 241 6.18 -17.80 10.33
N GLN A 242 5.50 -17.27 11.37
CA GLN A 242 4.91 -18.11 12.42
C GLN A 242 3.89 -19.09 11.82
N PRO A 243 3.80 -20.35 12.31
CA PRO A 243 2.82 -21.32 11.79
C PRO A 243 1.38 -20.84 11.79
N LYS A 244 0.98 -20.06 12.79
CA LYS A 244 -0.37 -19.46 12.87
C LYS A 244 -0.72 -18.57 11.69
N MET A 245 0.27 -17.87 11.13
CA MET A 245 0.05 -16.96 10.00
C MET A 245 -0.30 -17.75 8.73
N TYR A 246 0.32 -18.93 8.51
CA TYR A 246 -0.05 -19.79 7.38
C TYR A 246 -1.47 -20.31 7.51
N ALA A 247 -1.89 -20.73 8.71
CA ALA A 247 -3.27 -21.14 8.96
C ALA A 247 -4.27 -20.01 8.67
N MET A 248 -3.93 -18.77 9.01
CA MET A 248 -4.74 -17.59 8.67
C MET A 248 -4.75 -17.34 7.14
N MET A 249 -3.61 -17.47 6.48
CA MET A 249 -3.51 -17.32 5.01
C MET A 249 -4.27 -18.43 4.27
N ASP A 250 -4.28 -19.66 4.79
CA ASP A 250 -5.12 -20.75 4.29
C ASP A 250 -6.60 -20.39 4.37
N ALA A 251 -7.04 -19.87 5.52
CA ALA A 251 -8.44 -19.58 5.81
C ALA A 251 -8.95 -18.32 5.09
N LEU A 252 -8.14 -17.28 4.96
CA LEU A 252 -8.50 -16.03 4.28
C LEU A 252 -8.28 -16.07 2.76
N GLY A 253 -7.54 -17.06 2.27
CA GLY A 253 -7.25 -17.24 0.84
C GLY A 253 -6.13 -16.33 0.34
N PHE A 254 -4.87 -16.74 0.56
CA PHE A 254 -3.67 -16.12 -0.01
C PHE A 254 -2.83 -17.15 -0.75
N TYR A 255 -2.18 -16.72 -1.82
CA TYR A 255 -1.09 -17.46 -2.44
C TYR A 255 0.23 -17.04 -1.78
N VAL A 256 0.99 -17.99 -1.30
CA VAL A 256 2.22 -17.75 -0.55
C VAL A 256 3.43 -18.22 -1.34
N MET A 257 4.41 -17.33 -1.46
CA MET A 257 5.78 -17.67 -1.79
C MET A 257 6.54 -17.75 -0.46
N ASP A 258 6.75 -18.99 0.02
CA ASP A 258 7.42 -19.25 1.29
C ASP A 258 8.93 -19.27 1.08
N GLU A 259 9.66 -18.40 1.80
CA GLU A 259 11.07 -18.18 1.58
C GLU A 259 11.93 -18.65 2.74
N ALA A 260 12.99 -19.37 2.41
CA ALA A 260 13.95 -19.89 3.37
C ALA A 260 14.79 -18.77 4.00
N ASP A 261 15.11 -18.94 5.28
CA ASP A 261 15.93 -18.02 6.07
C ASP A 261 17.42 -18.09 5.63
N VAL A 262 17.68 -17.69 4.38
CA VAL A 262 19.01 -17.69 3.74
C VAL A 262 19.21 -16.41 2.97
N GLU A 263 20.05 -15.53 3.53
CA GLU A 263 20.53 -14.33 2.86
C GLU A 263 21.96 -14.01 3.27
N CYS A 264 22.86 -13.90 2.30
CA CYS A 264 24.24 -13.48 2.54
C CYS A 264 24.64 -12.31 1.64
N HIS A 265 23.74 -11.31 1.54
CA HIS A 265 23.84 -10.14 0.66
C HIS A 265 25.20 -9.45 0.71
N PHE A 266 25.74 -9.24 1.91
CA PHE A 266 27.02 -8.54 2.11
C PHE A 266 28.26 -9.38 1.83
N ASN A 267 28.12 -10.73 1.73
CA ASN A 267 29.21 -11.65 1.43
C ASN A 267 28.72 -12.86 0.65
N GLN A 268 28.36 -12.63 -0.60
CA GLN A 268 27.77 -13.66 -1.49
C GLN A 268 28.74 -14.83 -1.79
N ASP A 269 30.04 -14.67 -1.54
CA ASP A 269 31.01 -15.76 -1.68
C ASP A 269 30.76 -16.93 -0.72
N LEU A 270 30.10 -16.69 0.41
CA LEU A 270 29.69 -17.73 1.36
C LEU A 270 28.80 -18.78 0.69
N ALA A 271 27.84 -18.34 -0.13
CA ALA A 271 26.94 -19.24 -0.84
C ALA A 271 27.65 -20.09 -1.90
N SER A 272 28.89 -19.78 -2.31
CA SER A 272 29.74 -20.59 -3.18
C SER A 272 30.63 -21.57 -2.41
N ASN A 273 30.70 -21.44 -1.10
CA ASN A 273 31.55 -22.27 -0.25
C ASN A 273 30.78 -23.51 0.24
N SER A 274 31.25 -24.70 -0.18
CA SER A 274 30.62 -25.99 0.15
C SER A 274 30.52 -26.29 1.65
N SER A 275 31.35 -25.67 2.49
CA SER A 275 31.25 -25.83 3.96
C SER A 275 29.94 -25.29 4.53
N TRP A 276 29.27 -24.40 3.83
CA TRP A 276 27.95 -23.83 4.23
C TRP A 276 26.74 -24.62 3.71
N GLN A 277 26.97 -25.64 2.86
CA GLN A 277 25.89 -26.42 2.22
C GLN A 277 24.91 -27.02 3.24
N THR A 278 25.47 -27.58 4.33
CA THR A 278 24.64 -28.20 5.38
C THR A 278 23.73 -27.18 6.05
N ALA A 279 24.25 -26.00 6.37
CA ALA A 279 23.45 -24.92 7.00
C ALA A 279 22.36 -24.40 6.08
N VAL A 280 22.65 -24.24 4.78
CA VAL A 280 21.63 -23.82 3.78
C VAL A 280 20.57 -24.91 3.62
N ASN A 281 20.95 -26.17 3.47
CA ASN A 281 20.01 -27.28 3.32
C ASN A 281 19.14 -27.49 4.57
N ASP A 282 19.68 -27.27 5.76
CA ASP A 282 18.92 -27.37 7.02
C ASP A 282 17.78 -26.37 7.09
N ARG A 283 18.04 -25.09 6.77
CA ARG A 283 17.02 -24.04 6.77
C ARG A 283 15.87 -24.32 5.80
N ILE A 284 16.22 -24.73 4.57
CA ILE A 284 15.26 -25.09 3.54
C ILE A 284 14.46 -26.34 3.93
N THR A 285 15.12 -27.35 4.47
CA THR A 285 14.45 -28.60 4.88
C THR A 285 13.43 -28.34 5.98
N ARG A 286 13.79 -27.57 7.01
CA ARG A 286 12.88 -27.24 8.10
C ARG A 286 11.67 -26.44 7.62
N MET A 287 11.85 -25.47 6.73
CA MET A 287 10.75 -24.72 6.12
C MET A 287 9.79 -25.67 5.38
N VAL A 288 10.30 -26.47 4.44
CA VAL A 288 9.45 -27.33 3.60
C VAL A 288 8.72 -28.37 4.43
N LEU A 289 9.39 -29.05 5.36
CA LEU A 289 8.75 -30.08 6.20
C LEU A 289 7.64 -29.49 7.07
N ARG A 290 7.84 -28.28 7.62
CA ARG A 290 6.86 -27.63 8.44
C ARG A 290 5.63 -27.20 7.66
N ASP A 291 5.84 -26.58 6.47
CA ASP A 291 4.79 -25.78 5.80
C ASP A 291 4.15 -26.50 4.60
N ARG A 292 4.63 -27.70 4.20
CA ARG A 292 4.17 -28.40 3.00
C ARG A 292 2.70 -28.84 2.98
N ASN A 293 2.03 -28.88 4.14
CA ASN A 293 0.59 -29.21 4.20
C ASN A 293 -0.32 -27.99 4.03
N HIS A 294 0.22 -26.77 4.02
CA HIS A 294 -0.58 -25.54 3.82
C HIS A 294 -1.00 -25.36 2.36
N PRO A 295 -2.31 -25.25 2.07
CA PRO A 295 -2.78 -25.04 0.70
C PRO A 295 -2.41 -23.66 0.15
N SER A 296 -2.21 -22.66 1.00
CA SER A 296 -1.78 -21.32 0.60
C SER A 296 -0.38 -21.30 -0.01
N VAL A 297 0.54 -22.15 0.42
CA VAL A 297 1.91 -22.22 -0.13
C VAL A 297 1.86 -22.73 -1.57
N ILE A 298 2.24 -21.87 -2.53
CA ILE A 298 2.27 -22.16 -3.97
C ILE A 298 3.69 -22.33 -4.49
N PHE A 299 4.64 -21.57 -3.92
CA PHE A 299 6.03 -21.57 -4.33
C PHE A 299 6.94 -21.73 -3.11
N TRP A 300 8.05 -22.48 -3.31
CA TRP A 300 9.20 -22.49 -2.41
C TRP A 300 10.26 -21.55 -2.93
N SER A 301 10.70 -20.59 -2.13
CA SER A 301 11.81 -19.71 -2.44
C SER A 301 13.04 -20.12 -1.64
N LEU A 302 14.18 -20.33 -2.35
CA LEU A 302 15.38 -20.90 -1.75
C LEU A 302 16.16 -19.92 -0.88
N GLY A 303 15.83 -18.63 -0.96
CA GLY A 303 16.50 -17.55 -0.25
C GLY A 303 16.52 -16.27 -1.04
N ASN A 304 17.18 -15.24 -0.49
CA ASN A 304 17.26 -13.89 -1.04
C ASN A 304 18.72 -13.47 -1.23
N GLU A 305 19.00 -12.61 -2.20
CA GLU A 305 20.22 -11.83 -2.47
C GLU A 305 21.56 -12.49 -2.08
N SER A 306 21.69 -13.78 -2.33
CA SER A 306 22.87 -14.60 -2.02
C SER A 306 23.70 -14.93 -3.26
N GLY A 307 23.47 -14.23 -4.36
CA GLY A 307 24.21 -14.37 -5.60
C GLY A 307 23.95 -15.68 -6.35
N SER A 308 24.81 -15.98 -7.32
CA SER A 308 24.62 -17.08 -8.28
C SER A 308 25.31 -18.39 -7.82
N ALA A 309 25.13 -18.79 -6.58
CA ALA A 309 25.95 -19.79 -5.92
C ALA A 309 25.53 -21.25 -6.15
N SER A 310 26.53 -22.15 -6.17
CA SER A 310 26.34 -23.60 -6.40
C SER A 310 25.59 -24.31 -5.27
N THR A 311 25.62 -23.80 -4.03
CA THR A 311 24.86 -24.35 -2.90
C THR A 311 23.36 -24.38 -3.18
N PHE A 312 22.84 -23.46 -3.97
CA PHE A 312 21.43 -23.43 -4.34
C PHE A 312 21.03 -24.49 -5.36
N SER A 313 22.00 -25.06 -6.13
CA SER A 313 21.76 -26.24 -6.96
C SER A 313 21.40 -27.47 -6.11
N GLU A 314 22.15 -27.72 -5.03
CA GLU A 314 21.87 -28.82 -4.12
C GLU A 314 20.64 -28.56 -3.27
N ALA A 315 20.43 -27.32 -2.83
CA ALA A 315 19.22 -26.88 -2.14
C ALA A 315 17.96 -27.14 -2.98
N ARG A 316 17.99 -26.84 -4.28
CA ARG A 316 16.89 -27.14 -5.21
C ARG A 316 16.59 -28.63 -5.26
N LYS A 317 17.61 -29.49 -5.43
CA LYS A 317 17.41 -30.93 -5.44
C LYS A 317 16.82 -31.45 -4.12
N LYS A 318 17.28 -30.89 -3.01
CA LYS A 318 16.75 -31.22 -1.69
C LYS A 318 15.28 -30.87 -1.57
N THR A 319 14.88 -29.68 -2.01
CA THR A 319 13.48 -29.23 -2.01
C THR A 319 12.61 -30.15 -2.88
N GLN A 320 13.06 -30.49 -4.10
CA GLN A 320 12.34 -31.38 -5.02
C GLN A 320 12.13 -32.79 -4.47
N ASN A 321 13.03 -33.28 -3.60
CA ASN A 321 12.86 -34.55 -2.92
C ASN A 321 11.84 -34.50 -1.78
N LEU A 322 11.52 -33.36 -1.26
CA LEU A 322 10.60 -33.15 -0.13
C LEU A 322 9.19 -32.78 -0.57
N ASP A 323 9.06 -32.05 -1.68
CA ASP A 323 7.78 -31.55 -2.18
C ASP A 323 7.89 -31.20 -3.67
N ASP A 324 6.78 -31.27 -4.40
CA ASP A 324 6.73 -31.12 -5.87
C ASP A 324 6.32 -29.73 -6.35
N ARG A 325 6.12 -28.76 -5.44
CA ARG A 325 5.77 -27.38 -5.81
C ARG A 325 6.90 -26.70 -6.56
N LEU A 326 6.53 -25.66 -7.30
CA LEU A 326 7.47 -24.84 -8.07
C LEU A 326 8.45 -24.10 -7.16
N ILE A 327 9.68 -23.99 -7.62
CA ILE A 327 10.78 -23.40 -6.87
C ILE A 327 11.14 -22.05 -7.49
N HIS A 328 11.33 -21.06 -6.64
CA HIS A 328 11.81 -19.72 -6.96
C HIS A 328 13.22 -19.51 -6.38
N TYR A 329 14.04 -18.80 -7.12
CA TYR A 329 15.28 -18.20 -6.65
C TYR A 329 15.69 -17.09 -7.63
N GLU A 330 15.76 -15.84 -7.18
CA GLU A 330 16.09 -14.69 -8.03
C GLU A 330 17.58 -14.66 -8.43
N GLY A 331 18.49 -15.03 -7.53
CA GLY A 331 19.93 -14.94 -7.74
C GLY A 331 20.48 -15.80 -8.88
N ASN A 332 19.77 -16.89 -9.29
CA ASN A 332 20.14 -17.71 -10.44
C ASN A 332 18.94 -18.46 -11.01
N MET A 333 18.54 -18.06 -12.21
CA MET A 333 17.40 -18.65 -12.91
C MET A 333 17.58 -20.14 -13.26
N SER A 334 18.80 -20.67 -13.27
CA SER A 334 19.02 -22.12 -13.47
C SER A 334 18.48 -22.96 -12.31
N TYR A 335 18.35 -22.37 -11.13
CA TYR A 335 17.84 -23.00 -9.92
C TYR A 335 16.37 -22.67 -9.64
N SER A 336 15.72 -21.92 -10.53
CA SER A 336 14.34 -21.48 -10.40
C SER A 336 13.46 -22.06 -11.51
N ASP A 337 12.20 -22.36 -11.20
CA ASP A 337 11.15 -22.69 -12.18
C ASP A 337 10.50 -21.43 -12.77
N LEU A 338 10.71 -20.29 -12.13
CA LEU A 338 10.23 -18.97 -12.52
C LEU A 338 11.37 -18.14 -13.11
N GLY A 339 11.06 -17.24 -14.05
CA GLY A 339 11.87 -16.05 -14.30
C GLY A 339 11.60 -15.03 -13.21
N SER A 340 12.61 -14.34 -12.72
CA SER A 340 12.43 -13.36 -11.66
C SER A 340 13.41 -12.19 -11.78
N SER A 341 13.02 -11.05 -11.26
CA SER A 341 13.89 -9.89 -11.08
C SER A 341 13.40 -8.99 -9.96
N MET A 342 14.29 -8.11 -9.49
CA MET A 342 14.00 -7.04 -8.55
C MET A 342 14.05 -5.70 -9.26
N TYR A 343 13.11 -4.82 -8.93
CA TYR A 343 13.04 -3.42 -9.35
C TYR A 343 13.27 -3.17 -10.85
N PRO A 344 12.64 -3.94 -11.77
CA PRO A 344 12.72 -3.64 -13.18
C PRO A 344 12.06 -2.29 -13.46
N LYS A 345 12.55 -1.56 -14.45
CA LYS A 345 11.82 -0.40 -14.96
C LYS A 345 10.51 -0.82 -15.61
N VAL A 346 9.51 0.05 -15.61
CA VAL A 346 8.22 -0.21 -16.29
C VAL A 346 8.45 -0.65 -17.74
N SER A 347 9.33 0.06 -18.47
CA SER A 347 9.69 -0.28 -19.85
C SER A 347 10.31 -1.66 -20.02
N ASP A 348 10.98 -2.16 -18.98
CA ASP A 348 11.76 -3.38 -19.04
C ASP A 348 10.95 -4.62 -18.63
N VAL A 349 9.77 -4.45 -18.04
CA VAL A 349 8.92 -5.56 -17.57
C VAL A 349 8.62 -6.55 -18.72
N SER A 350 8.19 -6.04 -19.86
CA SER A 350 7.91 -6.89 -21.03
C SER A 350 9.16 -7.48 -21.68
N SER A 351 10.29 -6.76 -21.67
CA SER A 351 11.56 -7.23 -22.24
C SER A 351 12.24 -8.25 -21.34
N ASN A 352 12.20 -8.07 -20.01
CA ASN A 352 12.71 -9.04 -19.06
C ASN A 352 12.00 -10.41 -19.22
N LYS A 353 10.66 -10.39 -19.43
CA LYS A 353 9.92 -11.60 -19.75
C LYS A 353 10.52 -12.39 -20.92
N SER A 354 10.98 -11.72 -21.99
CA SER A 354 11.54 -12.39 -23.16
C SER A 354 12.89 -13.04 -22.87
N GLY A 355 13.63 -12.56 -21.88
CA GLY A 355 14.87 -13.17 -21.38
C GLY A 355 14.67 -14.51 -20.66
N TYR A 356 13.45 -14.82 -20.24
CA TYR A 356 13.09 -16.03 -19.49
C TYR A 356 12.14 -16.93 -20.29
N SER A 357 12.43 -17.18 -21.55
CA SER A 357 11.63 -18.03 -22.43
C SER A 357 11.28 -19.37 -21.74
N ASN A 358 10.00 -19.74 -21.78
CA ASN A 358 9.43 -20.93 -21.12
C ASN A 358 9.38 -20.92 -19.59
N LYS A 359 9.63 -19.79 -18.94
CA LYS A 359 9.41 -19.62 -17.51
C LYS A 359 8.38 -18.53 -17.25
N PRO A 360 7.42 -18.73 -16.33
CA PRO A 360 6.55 -17.66 -15.86
C PRO A 360 7.39 -16.56 -15.22
N TYR A 361 7.21 -15.31 -15.66
CA TYR A 361 7.97 -14.19 -15.10
C TYR A 361 7.24 -13.58 -13.90
N PHE A 362 7.92 -13.54 -12.75
CA PHE A 362 7.45 -13.00 -11.48
C PHE A 362 8.39 -11.91 -10.99
N ILE A 363 7.87 -10.73 -10.65
CA ILE A 363 8.66 -9.63 -10.12
C ILE A 363 8.67 -9.75 -8.59
N CYS A 364 9.72 -10.36 -8.03
CA CYS A 364 9.73 -10.66 -6.59
C CYS A 364 9.80 -9.40 -5.72
N GLU A 365 10.36 -8.29 -6.25
CA GLU A 365 10.35 -6.99 -5.59
C GLU A 365 10.20 -5.87 -6.63
N TYR A 366 9.28 -4.92 -6.38
CA TYR A 366 9.11 -3.72 -7.19
C TYR A 366 8.36 -2.63 -6.41
N ALA A 367 8.25 -1.45 -7.00
CA ALA A 367 7.50 -0.31 -6.45
C ALA A 367 7.88 0.01 -4.99
N HIS A 368 9.20 0.11 -4.71
CA HIS A 368 9.74 0.36 -3.38
C HIS A 368 9.02 1.53 -2.70
N ALA A 369 8.32 1.24 -1.59
CA ALA A 369 7.29 2.12 -1.03
C ALA A 369 7.80 3.11 0.02
N MET A 370 9.07 3.50 -0.05
CA MET A 370 9.72 4.38 0.91
C MET A 370 9.15 5.81 0.88
N GLY A 371 8.66 6.28 2.02
CA GLY A 371 8.10 7.63 2.18
C GLY A 371 6.88 7.87 1.26
N GLN A 372 6.87 9.02 0.57
CA GLN A 372 5.93 9.27 -0.53
C GLN A 372 6.37 8.46 -1.75
N ALA A 373 5.62 7.44 -2.08
CA ALA A 373 6.03 6.42 -3.02
C ALA A 373 4.86 5.78 -3.76
N VAL A 374 5.16 4.65 -4.44
CA VAL A 374 4.21 3.83 -5.22
C VAL A 374 3.67 4.61 -6.42
N GLY A 375 4.49 5.47 -7.01
CA GLY A 375 4.23 6.05 -8.34
C GLY A 375 4.33 4.99 -9.43
N ASN A 376 3.74 5.24 -10.59
CA ASN A 376 3.77 4.37 -11.77
C ASN A 376 3.19 2.94 -11.54
N LEU A 377 2.48 2.67 -10.45
CA LEU A 377 1.98 1.31 -10.15
C LEU A 377 0.98 0.84 -11.21
N LYS A 378 0.14 1.74 -11.70
CA LYS A 378 -0.80 1.46 -12.79
C LYS A 378 -0.05 1.03 -14.04
N GLU A 379 1.01 1.72 -14.41
CA GLU A 379 1.81 1.45 -15.61
C GLU A 379 2.52 0.09 -15.51
N TYR A 380 3.01 -0.32 -14.34
CA TYR A 380 3.49 -1.69 -14.12
C TYR A 380 2.39 -2.72 -14.42
N TRP A 381 1.18 -2.51 -13.90
CA TRP A 381 0.09 -3.45 -14.08
C TRP A 381 -0.49 -3.44 -15.50
N ASP A 382 -0.43 -2.32 -16.20
CA ASP A 382 -0.75 -2.26 -17.62
C ASP A 382 0.21 -3.16 -18.43
N GLN A 383 1.50 -3.21 -18.10
CA GLN A 383 2.48 -4.12 -18.70
C GLN A 383 2.24 -5.58 -18.31
N ILE A 384 1.95 -5.86 -17.04
CA ILE A 384 1.71 -7.20 -16.51
C ILE A 384 0.47 -7.82 -17.16
N GLU A 385 -0.65 -7.11 -17.15
CA GLU A 385 -1.91 -7.60 -17.72
C GLU A 385 -1.92 -7.57 -19.25
N GLY A 386 -1.20 -6.64 -19.88
CA GLY A 386 -1.07 -6.52 -21.33
C GLY A 386 -0.14 -7.56 -21.96
N SER A 387 0.58 -8.36 -21.18
CA SER A 387 1.57 -9.32 -21.65
C SER A 387 1.23 -10.75 -21.24
N THR A 388 1.49 -11.72 -22.15
CA THR A 388 1.45 -13.14 -21.78
C THR A 388 2.75 -13.54 -21.09
N GLY A 389 2.68 -14.43 -20.07
CA GLY A 389 3.86 -14.98 -19.40
C GLY A 389 4.41 -14.14 -18.26
N ILE A 390 3.81 -12.99 -17.96
CA ILE A 390 4.03 -12.26 -16.72
C ILE A 390 2.90 -12.66 -15.77
N ILE A 391 3.25 -13.14 -14.58
CA ILE A 391 2.26 -13.70 -13.65
C ILE A 391 1.98 -12.79 -12.45
N GLY A 392 2.69 -11.68 -12.31
CA GLY A 392 2.52 -10.72 -11.22
C GLY A 392 3.82 -10.41 -10.48
N GLY A 393 3.70 -9.97 -9.25
CA GLY A 393 4.84 -9.62 -8.40
C GLY A 393 4.43 -9.14 -7.01
N CYS A 394 5.44 -8.87 -6.16
CA CYS A 394 5.25 -8.39 -4.80
C CYS A 394 5.88 -7.00 -4.61
N ILE A 395 5.07 -6.04 -4.17
CA ILE A 395 5.54 -4.70 -3.81
C ILE A 395 6.48 -4.79 -2.60
N TRP A 396 7.56 -4.06 -2.58
CA TRP A 396 8.44 -3.89 -1.42
C TRP A 396 8.06 -2.62 -0.65
N ASP A 397 7.59 -2.66 0.62
CA ASP A 397 7.02 -3.81 1.28
C ASP A 397 5.69 -3.44 1.96
N TRP A 398 5.16 -4.24 2.86
CA TRP A 398 3.85 -4.06 3.47
C TRP A 398 3.82 -2.93 4.50
N VAL A 399 4.74 -2.92 5.48
CA VAL A 399 4.68 -2.04 6.65
C VAL A 399 6.01 -1.36 6.94
N ASP A 400 5.99 -0.06 7.21
CA ASP A 400 7.17 0.67 7.69
C ASP A 400 7.73 0.01 8.96
N GLN A 401 9.05 -0.31 8.93
CA GLN A 401 9.70 -1.04 10.01
C GLN A 401 10.25 -0.07 11.07
N SER A 402 9.39 0.73 11.68
CA SER A 402 9.72 1.62 12.78
C SER A 402 9.01 1.23 14.06
N PHE A 403 9.53 1.68 15.18
CA PHE A 403 9.02 1.41 16.52
C PHE A 403 8.62 2.70 17.22
N TYR A 404 7.76 2.62 18.25
CA TYR A 404 7.66 3.68 19.23
C TYR A 404 8.97 3.79 20.01
N ASP A 405 9.41 5.01 20.31
CA ASP A 405 10.59 5.24 21.14
C ASP A 405 10.46 4.47 22.48
N PRO A 406 11.31 3.46 22.75
CA PRO A 406 11.20 2.66 23.96
C PRO A 406 11.29 3.48 25.26
N ALA A 407 12.05 4.57 25.26
CA ALA A 407 12.18 5.44 26.42
C ALA A 407 10.90 6.24 26.72
N ARG A 408 10.11 6.53 25.69
CA ARG A 408 8.80 7.18 25.78
C ARG A 408 7.71 6.17 26.11
N LEU A 409 7.75 5.01 25.47
CA LEU A 409 6.77 3.96 25.63
C LEU A 409 6.68 3.47 27.10
N VAL A 410 7.82 3.35 27.81
CA VAL A 410 7.87 3.01 29.22
C VAL A 410 7.10 4.02 30.09
N LYS A 411 7.01 5.29 29.66
CA LYS A 411 6.24 6.35 30.31
C LYS A 411 4.77 6.39 29.85
N GLY A 412 4.37 5.52 28.92
CA GLY A 412 3.04 5.54 28.33
C GLY A 412 2.85 6.62 27.25
N GLU A 413 3.93 7.24 26.80
CA GLU A 413 3.91 8.32 25.82
C GLU A 413 4.07 7.74 24.40
N ARG A 414 3.00 7.71 23.58
CA ARG A 414 3.06 7.31 22.18
C ARG A 414 3.10 8.50 21.22
N LYS A 415 2.52 9.63 21.63
CA LYS A 415 2.37 10.82 20.77
C LYS A 415 2.88 12.07 21.46
N SER A 416 3.41 13.00 20.65
CA SER A 416 3.81 14.35 21.06
C SER A 416 2.58 15.24 21.32
N GLU A 417 2.81 16.42 21.87
CA GLU A 417 1.78 17.46 22.08
C GLU A 417 1.14 17.90 20.75
N ASN A 418 1.88 17.82 19.63
CA ASN A 418 1.38 18.10 18.28
C ASN A 418 0.63 16.92 17.64
N GLY A 419 0.44 15.81 18.37
CA GLY A 419 -0.30 14.64 17.91
C GLY A 419 0.51 13.62 17.08
N PHE A 420 1.77 13.90 16.75
CA PHE A 420 2.64 12.99 16.01
C PHE A 420 3.17 11.85 16.87
N ASN A 421 3.29 10.69 16.27
CA ASN A 421 3.83 9.52 16.95
C ASN A 421 5.34 9.70 17.22
N TYR A 422 5.81 9.18 18.36
CA TYR A 422 7.24 9.13 18.68
C TYR A 422 7.90 7.93 17.99
N TRP A 423 7.92 7.96 16.65
CA TRP A 423 8.59 6.93 15.86
C TRP A 423 10.11 7.06 15.97
N VAL A 424 10.78 5.91 16.07
CA VAL A 424 12.24 5.77 15.93
C VAL A 424 12.56 4.79 14.81
N SER A 425 13.66 5.06 14.12
CA SER A 425 14.12 4.29 12.98
C SER A 425 15.63 4.03 13.08
N GLY A 426 16.23 3.41 12.08
CA GLY A 426 17.65 3.07 12.07
C GLY A 426 18.56 4.27 12.31
N TYR A 427 18.22 5.44 11.82
CA TYR A 427 19.04 6.67 12.00
C TYR A 427 19.04 7.23 13.44
N ASP A 428 18.18 6.77 14.32
CA ASP A 428 18.16 7.15 15.74
C ASP A 428 19.18 6.37 16.56
N TYR A 429 19.57 5.19 16.08
CA TYR A 429 20.52 4.32 16.75
C TYR A 429 21.92 4.52 16.18
N ASN A 430 22.81 4.99 17.02
CA ASN A 430 24.16 5.43 16.62
C ASN A 430 25.05 4.23 16.18
N SER A 431 25.66 4.31 15.01
CA SER A 431 26.62 3.32 14.49
C SER A 431 28.02 3.38 15.11
N THR A 432 28.21 4.09 16.24
CA THR A 432 29.52 4.26 16.90
C THR A 432 30.17 2.98 17.38
N SER A 433 29.46 1.84 17.32
CA SER A 433 29.99 0.52 17.68
C SER A 433 30.84 -0.14 16.58
N GLY A 434 30.98 0.48 15.40
CA GLY A 434 31.77 -0.07 14.28
C GLY A 434 31.16 -1.31 13.60
N ILE A 435 29.97 -1.72 14.00
CA ILE A 435 29.23 -2.83 13.40
C ILE A 435 28.09 -2.25 12.59
N ASN A 436 28.23 -2.18 11.28
CA ASN A 436 27.24 -1.60 10.37
C ASN A 436 26.00 -2.50 10.13
N TYR A 437 25.91 -3.65 10.77
CA TYR A 437 24.75 -4.51 10.67
C TYR A 437 23.57 -3.93 11.44
N GLY A 438 22.48 -3.65 10.72
CA GLY A 438 21.23 -3.15 11.29
C GLY A 438 21.08 -1.63 11.32
N PHE A 439 22.10 -0.87 10.87
CA PHE A 439 21.92 0.57 10.65
C PHE A 439 21.56 0.83 9.20
N GLN A 440 20.28 0.88 8.92
CA GLN A 440 19.73 1.12 7.58
C GLN A 440 19.23 2.57 7.40
N GLY A 441 19.51 3.46 8.35
CA GLY A 441 19.00 4.83 8.34
C GLY A 441 17.48 4.87 8.32
N ASN A 442 16.91 5.55 7.32
CA ASN A 442 15.47 5.55 7.06
C ASN A 442 15.05 4.46 6.07
N PHE A 443 15.97 3.65 5.56
CA PHE A 443 15.74 2.72 4.45
C PHE A 443 14.73 1.61 4.76
N LEU A 444 14.58 1.22 6.04
CA LEU A 444 13.60 0.23 6.48
C LEU A 444 12.15 0.77 6.53
N ASN A 445 11.95 2.07 6.28
CA ASN A 445 10.62 2.69 6.21
C ASN A 445 10.12 2.72 4.76
N ASN A 446 9.88 1.55 4.24
CA ASN A 446 9.51 1.26 2.86
C ASN A 446 8.13 0.60 2.75
N GLY A 447 7.31 0.72 3.80
CA GLY A 447 5.99 0.15 3.87
C GLY A 447 4.92 0.92 3.07
N ILE A 448 3.95 0.15 2.54
CA ILE A 448 2.73 0.72 1.98
C ILE A 448 1.88 1.37 3.07
N ILE A 449 1.96 0.86 4.31
CA ILE A 449 1.26 1.36 5.49
C ILE A 449 2.26 1.75 6.60
N THR A 450 1.76 2.51 7.55
CA THR A 450 2.53 2.95 8.72
C THR A 450 2.69 1.81 9.76
N PRO A 451 3.64 1.92 10.71
CA PRO A 451 3.88 0.87 11.71
C PRO A 451 2.65 0.51 12.56
N ASP A 452 1.75 1.46 12.83
CA ASP A 452 0.50 1.27 13.56
C ASP A 452 -0.66 0.75 12.70
N ARG A 453 -0.37 0.41 11.43
CA ARG A 453 -1.34 -0.11 10.43
C ARG A 453 -2.41 0.92 10.10
N THR A 454 -2.02 2.16 9.88
CA THR A 454 -2.90 3.19 9.32
C THR A 454 -2.96 3.07 7.79
N TRP A 455 -4.17 3.17 7.23
CA TRP A 455 -4.42 3.16 5.79
C TRP A 455 -3.88 4.45 5.16
N THR A 456 -2.99 4.34 4.18
CA THR A 456 -2.34 5.47 3.50
C THR A 456 -2.88 5.71 2.09
N GLY A 457 -2.47 6.81 1.47
CA GLY A 457 -2.70 7.06 0.04
C GLY A 457 -2.03 6.01 -0.86
N LYS A 458 -0.88 5.44 -0.43
CA LYS A 458 -0.20 4.32 -1.11
C LYS A 458 -1.09 3.09 -1.18
N LEU A 459 -1.72 2.70 -0.06
CA LEU A 459 -2.61 1.54 0.00
C LEU A 459 -3.89 1.75 -0.82
N SER A 460 -4.40 2.98 -0.90
CA SER A 460 -5.54 3.31 -1.77
C SER A 460 -5.21 3.09 -3.24
N GLU A 461 -4.00 3.45 -3.69
CA GLU A 461 -3.52 3.19 -5.04
C GLU A 461 -3.37 1.68 -5.30
N VAL A 462 -2.78 0.92 -4.37
CA VAL A 462 -2.67 -0.55 -4.46
C VAL A 462 -4.06 -1.19 -4.58
N LYS A 463 -5.01 -0.81 -3.72
CA LYS A 463 -6.39 -1.30 -3.78
C LYS A 463 -7.00 -1.13 -5.17
N LYS A 464 -6.83 0.05 -5.75
CA LYS A 464 -7.40 0.39 -7.06
C LYS A 464 -6.74 -0.36 -8.19
N VAL A 465 -5.43 -0.39 -8.24
CA VAL A 465 -4.67 -1.07 -9.30
C VAL A 465 -4.86 -2.58 -9.24
N TYR A 466 -4.96 -3.15 -8.04
CA TYR A 466 -5.14 -4.60 -7.84
C TYR A 466 -6.59 -5.09 -7.96
N GLN A 467 -7.57 -4.20 -8.14
CA GLN A 467 -8.98 -4.63 -8.18
C GLN A 467 -9.25 -5.67 -9.29
N TYR A 468 -10.15 -6.60 -9.00
CA TYR A 468 -10.52 -7.71 -9.89
C TYR A 468 -11.67 -7.38 -10.83
N VAL A 469 -12.26 -6.22 -10.72
CA VAL A 469 -13.38 -5.79 -11.54
C VAL A 469 -13.02 -4.51 -12.25
N LYS A 470 -13.14 -4.50 -13.57
CA LYS A 470 -12.89 -3.33 -14.39
C LYS A 470 -14.21 -2.77 -14.91
N PHE A 471 -14.44 -1.52 -14.62
CA PHE A 471 -15.52 -0.74 -15.22
C PHE A 471 -14.97 0.03 -16.42
N SER A 472 -15.67 -0.03 -17.55
CA SER A 472 -15.27 0.67 -18.77
C SER A 472 -16.47 1.02 -19.62
N ASP A 473 -16.23 1.69 -20.76
CA ASP A 473 -17.22 1.97 -21.80
C ASP A 473 -18.51 2.59 -21.24
N PHE A 474 -18.37 3.53 -20.27
CA PHE A 474 -19.52 4.22 -19.70
C PHE A 474 -20.21 5.08 -20.75
N ASN A 475 -21.50 4.83 -20.92
CA ASN A 475 -22.34 5.61 -21.83
C ASN A 475 -23.25 6.56 -21.00
N ALA A 476 -22.93 7.84 -21.03
CA ALA A 476 -23.66 8.85 -20.25
C ALA A 476 -25.14 8.99 -20.67
N SER A 477 -25.47 8.84 -21.96
CA SER A 477 -26.84 8.93 -22.44
C SER A 477 -27.66 7.69 -22.06
N ALA A 478 -27.12 6.50 -22.20
CA ALA A 478 -27.78 5.23 -21.85
C ALA A 478 -27.68 4.90 -20.36
N LYS A 479 -26.86 5.65 -19.57
CA LYS A 479 -26.56 5.37 -18.16
C LYS A 479 -26.03 3.96 -17.95
N SER A 480 -25.23 3.46 -18.87
CA SER A 480 -24.74 2.07 -18.86
C SER A 480 -23.24 2.01 -18.76
N VAL A 481 -22.75 0.94 -18.15
CA VAL A 481 -21.32 0.67 -17.94
C VAL A 481 -21.03 -0.80 -18.24
N LYS A 482 -19.90 -1.07 -18.86
CA LYS A 482 -19.37 -2.42 -19.01
C LYS A 482 -18.60 -2.82 -17.78
N ILE A 483 -18.94 -3.95 -17.22
CA ILE A 483 -18.29 -4.57 -16.07
C ILE A 483 -17.57 -5.83 -16.54
N ALA A 484 -16.26 -5.88 -16.39
CA ALA A 484 -15.44 -7.05 -16.69
C ALA A 484 -15.03 -7.72 -15.37
N ASN A 485 -15.39 -8.98 -15.23
CA ASN A 485 -15.01 -9.82 -14.11
C ASN A 485 -13.65 -10.47 -14.40
N LYS A 486 -12.60 -10.04 -13.70
CA LYS A 486 -11.23 -10.56 -13.81
C LYS A 486 -10.89 -11.61 -12.76
N TYR A 487 -11.84 -12.00 -11.91
CA TYR A 487 -11.67 -13.16 -11.03
C TYR A 487 -11.44 -14.41 -11.85
N ALA A 488 -10.67 -15.36 -11.30
CA ALA A 488 -10.44 -16.65 -11.94
C ALA A 488 -11.56 -17.66 -11.60
N PHE A 489 -12.18 -17.52 -10.43
CA PHE A 489 -13.14 -18.49 -9.90
C PHE A 489 -14.49 -17.85 -9.55
N MET A 490 -14.48 -16.66 -8.97
CA MET A 490 -15.66 -16.06 -8.36
C MET A 490 -16.56 -15.36 -9.40
N PRO A 491 -17.86 -15.75 -9.51
CA PRO A 491 -18.82 -14.99 -10.29
C PRO A 491 -19.24 -13.72 -9.55
N ILE A 492 -19.53 -12.65 -10.29
CA ILE A 492 -20.21 -11.46 -9.76
C ILE A 492 -21.70 -11.70 -9.93
N SER A 493 -22.37 -12.04 -8.82
CA SER A 493 -23.81 -12.31 -8.78
C SER A 493 -24.53 -11.32 -7.86
N SER A 494 -25.81 -11.10 -8.11
CA SER A 494 -26.65 -10.28 -7.25
C SER A 494 -26.93 -10.91 -5.87
N ASP A 495 -26.59 -12.18 -5.67
CA ASP A 495 -26.65 -12.84 -4.36
C ASP A 495 -25.50 -12.38 -3.46
N ASN A 496 -24.34 -12.15 -4.04
CA ASN A 496 -23.10 -11.82 -3.32
C ASN A 496 -22.75 -10.34 -3.35
N PHE A 497 -23.25 -9.60 -4.35
CA PHE A 497 -22.88 -8.20 -4.59
C PHE A 497 -24.09 -7.32 -4.89
N GLU A 498 -23.94 -6.03 -4.61
CA GLU A 498 -24.76 -4.97 -5.17
C GLU A 498 -23.90 -4.00 -5.97
N ILE A 499 -24.46 -3.37 -6.99
CA ILE A 499 -23.81 -2.30 -7.73
C ILE A 499 -24.37 -0.98 -7.22
N GLY A 500 -23.57 -0.27 -6.40
CA GLY A 500 -23.91 1.05 -5.91
C GLY A 500 -23.50 2.14 -6.88
N TYR A 501 -24.24 3.26 -6.88
CA TYR A 501 -23.82 4.45 -7.61
C TYR A 501 -24.13 5.72 -6.84
N ARG A 502 -23.33 6.76 -7.06
CA ARG A 502 -23.53 8.12 -6.52
C ARG A 502 -23.31 9.12 -7.63
N VAL A 503 -24.26 10.01 -7.84
CA VAL A 503 -24.16 11.11 -8.81
C VAL A 503 -23.82 12.39 -8.06
N MET A 504 -22.78 13.07 -8.53
CA MET A 504 -22.26 14.30 -7.95
C MET A 504 -22.43 15.45 -8.93
N LYS A 505 -22.86 16.61 -8.44
CA LYS A 505 -22.87 17.88 -9.16
C LYS A 505 -21.88 18.83 -8.48
N ASP A 506 -20.83 19.25 -9.17
CA ASP A 506 -19.72 20.05 -8.60
C ASP A 506 -19.19 19.50 -7.26
N GLY A 507 -19.09 18.18 -7.18
CA GLY A 507 -18.68 17.44 -5.98
C GLY A 507 -19.76 17.22 -4.93
N TYR A 508 -20.93 17.86 -5.02
CA TYR A 508 -22.05 17.64 -4.10
C TYR A 508 -22.91 16.44 -4.54
N LEU A 509 -23.24 15.57 -3.59
CA LEU A 509 -24.11 14.41 -3.84
C LEU A 509 -25.53 14.89 -4.20
N VAL A 510 -26.03 14.51 -5.38
CA VAL A 510 -27.39 14.86 -5.86
C VAL A 510 -28.29 13.65 -6.03
N GLU A 511 -27.73 12.47 -6.24
CA GLU A 511 -28.46 11.21 -6.33
C GLU A 511 -27.57 10.07 -5.87
N ASN A 512 -28.14 9.12 -5.14
CA ASN A 512 -27.50 7.84 -4.85
C ASN A 512 -28.50 6.71 -5.03
N GLY A 513 -28.00 5.54 -5.38
CA GLY A 513 -28.83 4.37 -5.57
C GLY A 513 -28.02 3.10 -5.69
N LYS A 514 -28.72 2.03 -5.94
CA LYS A 514 -28.13 0.73 -6.15
C LYS A 514 -28.94 -0.11 -7.13
N LEU A 515 -28.28 -1.09 -7.71
CA LEU A 515 -28.87 -2.16 -8.50
C LEU A 515 -28.65 -3.46 -7.75
N ASP A 516 -29.74 -3.97 -7.18
CA ASP A 516 -29.73 -5.21 -6.37
C ASP A 516 -29.84 -6.48 -7.22
N ASN A 517 -30.41 -6.36 -8.44
CA ASN A 517 -30.61 -7.47 -9.35
C ASN A 517 -29.97 -7.19 -10.69
N PHE A 518 -29.04 -8.04 -11.08
CA PHE A 518 -28.39 -8.01 -12.38
C PHE A 518 -27.99 -9.41 -12.81
N THR A 519 -27.80 -9.63 -14.11
CA THR A 519 -27.35 -10.92 -14.64
C THR A 519 -25.96 -11.25 -14.11
N THR A 520 -25.79 -12.46 -13.61
CA THR A 520 -24.51 -12.97 -13.12
C THR A 520 -23.43 -12.84 -14.19
N ILE A 521 -22.30 -12.24 -13.83
CA ILE A 521 -21.12 -12.11 -14.68
C ILE A 521 -20.11 -13.16 -14.23
N ASN A 522 -20.01 -14.26 -14.98
CA ASN A 522 -19.09 -15.34 -14.65
C ASN A 522 -17.63 -14.88 -14.70
N ALA A 523 -16.76 -15.59 -13.98
CA ALA A 523 -15.32 -15.35 -13.96
C ALA A 523 -14.73 -15.32 -15.37
N GLY A 524 -13.97 -14.29 -15.70
CA GLY A 524 -13.36 -14.07 -17.02
C GLY A 524 -14.30 -13.48 -18.10
N TYR A 525 -15.56 -13.19 -17.78
CA TYR A 525 -16.51 -12.60 -18.71
C TYR A 525 -16.83 -11.14 -18.39
N SER A 526 -17.58 -10.50 -19.27
CA SER A 526 -18.06 -9.14 -19.08
C SER A 526 -19.53 -8.98 -19.49
N ALA A 527 -20.21 -8.02 -18.87
CA ALA A 527 -21.57 -7.63 -19.24
C ALA A 527 -21.72 -6.10 -19.18
N THR A 528 -22.68 -5.57 -19.93
CA THR A 528 -23.09 -4.18 -19.82
C THR A 528 -24.31 -4.09 -18.93
N VAL A 529 -24.26 -3.18 -17.96
CA VAL A 529 -25.32 -2.97 -16.95
C VAL A 529 -25.80 -1.53 -17.09
N THR A 530 -27.12 -1.33 -17.04
CA THR A 530 -27.76 -0.02 -17.03
C THR A 530 -28.11 0.37 -15.60
N LEU A 531 -27.66 1.55 -15.18
CA LEU A 531 -27.90 2.12 -13.85
C LEU A 531 -29.19 2.95 -13.86
N PRO A 532 -30.05 2.86 -12.84
CA PRO A 532 -31.31 3.61 -12.78
C PRO A 532 -31.12 5.06 -12.37
N ILE A 533 -30.18 5.77 -13.01
CA ILE A 533 -29.87 7.18 -12.75
C ILE A 533 -30.96 8.07 -13.36
N ASN A 534 -31.58 8.91 -12.50
CA ASN A 534 -32.63 9.85 -12.88
C ASN A 534 -32.15 11.30 -13.02
N THR A 535 -30.96 11.61 -12.52
CA THR A 535 -30.42 12.98 -12.56
C THR A 535 -30.39 13.54 -13.98
N ALA A 536 -31.07 14.67 -14.17
CA ALA A 536 -30.95 15.47 -15.38
C ALA A 536 -29.65 16.26 -15.35
N VAL A 537 -28.86 16.14 -16.39
CA VAL A 537 -27.58 16.83 -16.55
C VAL A 537 -27.79 18.13 -17.28
N ASP A 538 -27.27 19.21 -16.70
CA ASP A 538 -27.19 20.52 -17.39
C ASP A 538 -25.72 20.90 -17.66
N ASN A 539 -25.50 21.81 -18.61
CA ASN A 539 -24.15 22.22 -19.00
C ASN A 539 -23.54 23.30 -18.08
N SER A 540 -24.19 23.62 -16.97
CA SER A 540 -23.72 24.67 -16.02
C SER A 540 -22.77 24.15 -14.98
N ALA A 541 -22.67 22.81 -14.82
CA ALA A 541 -21.92 22.15 -13.75
C ALA A 541 -21.19 20.89 -14.24
N GLU A 542 -20.22 20.43 -13.46
CA GLU A 542 -19.56 19.13 -13.65
C GLU A 542 -20.39 18.03 -12.96
N TYR A 543 -20.86 17.06 -13.74
CA TYR A 543 -21.57 15.90 -13.20
C TYR A 543 -20.70 14.65 -13.32
N LEU A 544 -20.48 13.99 -12.20
CA LEU A 544 -19.70 12.75 -12.09
C LEU A 544 -20.58 11.64 -11.53
N VAL A 545 -20.32 10.41 -11.94
CA VAL A 545 -20.90 9.20 -11.34
C VAL A 545 -19.79 8.31 -10.78
N ASN A 546 -19.88 8.00 -9.49
CA ASN A 546 -19.10 6.98 -8.86
C ASN A 546 -19.89 5.68 -8.88
N ILE A 547 -19.27 4.59 -9.32
CA ILE A 547 -19.87 3.25 -9.41
C ILE A 547 -19.01 2.33 -8.54
N GLU A 548 -19.66 1.52 -7.71
CA GLU A 548 -18.99 0.64 -6.75
C GLU A 548 -19.60 -0.76 -6.81
N LEU A 549 -18.76 -1.78 -6.74
CA LEU A 549 -19.20 -3.15 -6.47
C LEU A 549 -19.05 -3.41 -4.97
N ARG A 550 -20.17 -3.55 -4.27
CA ARG A 550 -20.23 -3.71 -2.81
C ARG A 550 -20.59 -5.12 -2.42
N VAL A 551 -19.97 -5.58 -1.33
CA VAL A 551 -20.24 -6.89 -0.74
C VAL A 551 -21.63 -6.91 -0.10
N LYS A 552 -22.43 -7.96 -0.38
CA LYS A 552 -23.66 -8.29 0.36
C LYS A 552 -23.38 -9.46 1.31
N LYS A 553 -23.95 -9.45 2.49
CA LYS A 553 -24.01 -10.65 3.31
C LYS A 553 -24.90 -11.66 2.63
N PRO A 554 -24.42 -12.90 2.39
CA PRO A 554 -25.29 -13.93 1.84
C PRO A 554 -26.43 -14.23 2.82
N THR A 555 -27.64 -14.25 2.31
CA THR A 555 -28.84 -14.57 3.08
C THR A 555 -28.86 -16.01 3.60
N ASN A 556 -27.98 -16.88 3.09
CA ASN A 556 -27.93 -18.33 3.36
C ASN A 556 -26.64 -18.83 4.00
N GLY A 557 -25.81 -17.97 4.57
CA GLY A 557 -24.62 -18.37 5.32
C GLY A 557 -23.47 -18.96 4.48
N ALA A 558 -23.48 -18.79 3.17
CA ALA A 558 -22.72 -19.62 2.24
C ALA A 558 -21.49 -18.97 1.60
N ALA A 559 -21.02 -17.80 2.01
CA ALA A 559 -19.78 -17.29 1.41
C ALA A 559 -18.79 -16.81 2.48
N ASP A 560 -17.95 -17.72 2.92
CA ASP A 560 -16.88 -17.43 3.89
C ASP A 560 -15.77 -16.52 3.31
N TRP A 561 -15.73 -16.30 2.00
CA TRP A 561 -14.82 -15.36 1.37
C TRP A 561 -15.06 -13.89 1.79
N THR A 562 -16.22 -13.56 2.36
CA THR A 562 -16.53 -12.24 2.91
C THR A 562 -16.16 -12.06 4.38
N THR A 563 -15.53 -13.03 5.04
CA THR A 563 -15.16 -12.95 6.45
C THR A 563 -14.20 -11.79 6.75
N TRP A 564 -13.48 -11.31 5.73
CA TRP A 564 -12.57 -10.18 5.83
C TRP A 564 -13.22 -8.82 5.51
N ALA A 565 -14.45 -8.80 4.98
CA ALA A 565 -15.15 -7.58 4.60
C ALA A 565 -16.55 -7.51 5.24
N GLU A 566 -16.90 -6.34 5.74
CA GLU A 566 -18.25 -6.00 6.20
C GLU A 566 -19.22 -5.82 5.03
N GLU A 567 -20.51 -5.96 5.30
CA GLU A 567 -21.57 -5.65 4.33
C GLU A 567 -21.46 -4.20 3.87
N GLY A 568 -21.63 -3.97 2.58
CA GLY A 568 -21.47 -2.65 1.95
C GLY A 568 -20.03 -2.27 1.61
N TYR A 569 -19.03 -3.09 1.99
CA TYR A 569 -17.65 -2.79 1.63
C TYR A 569 -17.44 -2.79 0.10
N SER A 570 -16.89 -1.68 -0.43
CA SER A 570 -16.57 -1.56 -1.86
C SER A 570 -15.27 -2.28 -2.19
N ILE A 571 -15.37 -3.37 -2.96
CA ILE A 571 -14.21 -4.15 -3.42
C ILE A 571 -13.63 -3.63 -4.73
N ALA A 572 -14.43 -2.94 -5.51
CA ALA A 572 -14.02 -2.32 -6.77
C ALA A 572 -14.91 -1.12 -7.08
N ASP A 573 -14.35 -0.16 -7.78
CA ASP A 573 -15.00 1.11 -8.06
C ASP A 573 -14.50 1.75 -9.37
N ALA A 574 -15.23 2.74 -9.85
CA ALA A 574 -14.79 3.64 -10.89
C ALA A 574 -15.56 4.97 -10.83
N GLN A 575 -14.98 6.02 -11.41
CA GLN A 575 -15.63 7.31 -11.59
C GLN A 575 -15.68 7.65 -13.07
N PHE A 576 -16.82 8.16 -13.53
CA PHE A 576 -17.02 8.60 -14.93
C PHE A 576 -17.67 9.97 -14.97
N SER A 577 -17.44 10.71 -16.06
CA SER A 577 -18.20 11.93 -16.37
C SER A 577 -19.59 11.55 -16.87
N LEU A 578 -20.61 12.13 -16.25
CA LEU A 578 -21.99 12.05 -16.67
C LEU A 578 -22.39 13.26 -17.54
N SER A 579 -21.64 14.37 -17.46
CA SER A 579 -21.83 15.54 -18.29
C SER A 579 -21.37 15.25 -19.72
N GLU A 580 -22.17 15.62 -20.72
CA GLU A 580 -21.63 15.77 -22.06
C GLU A 580 -20.65 16.96 -22.05
N GLN A 581 -19.48 16.78 -22.68
CA GLN A 581 -18.51 17.85 -22.73
C GLN A 581 -19.03 19.02 -23.52
N ASN A 582 -19.07 20.16 -22.87
CA ASN A 582 -19.20 21.41 -23.58
C ASN A 582 -17.81 21.78 -24.15
N THR A 583 -17.52 21.36 -25.38
CA THR A 583 -16.30 21.71 -26.10
C THR A 583 -16.11 23.22 -26.27
N SER A 584 -17.17 24.02 -26.14
CA SER A 584 -17.10 25.49 -26.15
C SER A 584 -16.37 26.07 -24.92
N ASN A 585 -16.25 25.32 -23.83
CA ASN A 585 -15.51 25.73 -22.63
C ASN A 585 -14.06 25.22 -22.59
N GLY A 586 -13.56 24.57 -23.64
CA GLY A 586 -12.14 24.28 -23.82
C GLY A 586 -11.58 23.18 -22.93
N THR A 587 -12.42 22.31 -22.33
CA THR A 587 -11.97 21.23 -21.46
C THR A 587 -11.76 19.94 -22.25
N ALA A 588 -10.62 19.30 -22.05
CA ALA A 588 -10.35 17.96 -22.55
C ALA A 588 -10.83 16.91 -21.56
N LYS A 589 -11.36 15.77 -22.05
CA LYS A 589 -11.65 14.60 -21.19
C LYS A 589 -10.34 13.96 -20.77
N GLY A 590 -10.21 13.68 -19.49
CA GLY A 590 -9.22 12.74 -18.98
C GLY A 590 -9.48 11.32 -19.53
N THR A 591 -8.51 10.44 -19.40
CA THR A 591 -8.59 9.04 -19.83
C THR A 591 -9.67 8.26 -19.08
N ASP A 592 -10.06 8.73 -17.90
CA ASP A 592 -11.14 8.20 -17.07
C ASP A 592 -12.51 8.83 -17.36
N GLY A 593 -12.59 9.75 -18.32
CA GLY A 593 -13.81 10.46 -18.69
C GLY A 593 -14.12 11.67 -17.80
N THR A 594 -13.25 12.03 -16.83
CA THR A 594 -13.36 13.25 -16.04
C THR A 594 -12.81 14.46 -16.80
N MET A 595 -13.17 15.68 -16.36
CA MET A 595 -12.56 16.90 -16.89
C MET A 595 -11.14 17.05 -16.34
N GLU A 596 -10.12 17.11 -17.22
CA GLU A 596 -8.75 17.31 -16.77
C GLU A 596 -8.52 18.69 -16.16
N PHE A 597 -9.06 19.73 -16.78
CA PHE A 597 -8.80 21.10 -16.38
C PHE A 597 -10.09 21.92 -16.37
N PRO A 598 -10.44 22.49 -15.20
CA PRO A 598 -11.59 23.41 -15.13
C PRO A 598 -11.30 24.71 -15.89
N VAL A 599 -12.35 25.29 -16.45
CA VAL A 599 -12.32 26.63 -17.07
C VAL A 599 -13.05 27.58 -16.15
N LEU A 600 -12.39 28.69 -15.78
CA LEU A 600 -13.04 29.78 -15.08
C LEU A 600 -13.84 30.61 -16.07
N PRO A 601 -15.16 30.75 -15.89
CA PRO A 601 -15.95 31.68 -16.71
C PRO A 601 -15.51 33.11 -16.44
N SER A 602 -15.77 33.99 -17.43
CA SER A 602 -15.61 35.43 -17.23
C SER A 602 -16.38 35.87 -16.01
N TYR A 603 -15.75 36.70 -15.18
CA TYR A 603 -16.36 37.18 -13.94
C TYR A 603 -16.82 38.62 -14.06
N THR A 604 -18.04 38.86 -13.62
CA THR A 604 -18.59 40.18 -13.43
C THR A 604 -19.08 40.29 -11.98
N SER A 605 -18.57 41.27 -11.25
CA SER A 605 -19.02 41.49 -9.89
C SER A 605 -20.51 41.87 -9.84
N ALA A 606 -21.25 41.28 -8.90
CA ALA A 606 -22.66 41.59 -8.68
C ALA A 606 -22.89 42.95 -8.02
N GLY A 607 -21.82 43.65 -7.61
CA GLY A 607 -21.90 44.98 -6.92
C GLY A 607 -20.57 45.28 -6.23
N GLY A 608 -20.62 46.19 -5.26
CA GLY A 608 -19.44 46.61 -4.50
C GLY A 608 -18.78 47.87 -5.03
N GLN A 609 -17.74 48.32 -4.33
CA GLN A 609 -16.98 49.53 -4.69
C GLN A 609 -15.47 49.20 -4.69
N LEU A 610 -14.73 49.80 -5.63
CA LEU A 610 -13.28 49.61 -5.73
C LEU A 610 -12.58 50.95 -5.95
N SER A 611 -11.56 51.19 -5.16
CA SER A 611 -10.64 52.32 -5.26
C SER A 611 -9.19 51.80 -5.35
N VAL A 612 -8.36 52.55 -6.04
CA VAL A 612 -6.94 52.28 -6.15
C VAL A 612 -6.12 53.48 -5.70
N THR A 613 -5.06 53.28 -4.95
CA THR A 613 -4.17 54.32 -4.48
C THR A 613 -2.72 53.86 -4.67
N THR A 614 -1.88 54.80 -5.10
CA THR A 614 -0.42 54.63 -5.14
C THR A 614 0.18 55.72 -4.28
N ALA A 615 0.94 55.34 -3.26
CA ALA A 615 1.58 56.26 -2.31
C ALA A 615 3.09 56.00 -2.23
N GLY A 616 3.84 57.00 -1.76
CA GLY A 616 5.28 56.91 -1.63
C GLY A 616 6.05 57.08 -2.95
N SER A 617 7.36 56.89 -2.89
CA SER A 617 8.24 57.03 -4.05
C SER A 617 9.38 56.03 -3.95
N TRP A 618 9.92 55.58 -5.10
CA TRP A 618 11.05 54.67 -5.20
C TRP A 618 10.82 53.38 -4.36
N THR A 619 11.73 53.08 -3.45
CA THR A 619 11.74 51.88 -2.60
C THR A 619 10.60 51.80 -1.58
N ASN A 620 9.98 52.97 -1.27
CA ASN A 620 8.86 53.05 -0.30
C ASN A 620 7.51 53.15 -1.00
N LYS A 621 7.42 52.87 -2.30
CA LYS A 621 6.20 52.93 -3.05
C LYS A 621 5.27 51.77 -2.61
N THR A 622 3.97 52.07 -2.41
CA THR A 622 2.94 51.12 -2.10
C THR A 622 1.78 51.24 -3.09
N TYR A 623 1.16 50.13 -3.39
CA TYR A 623 -0.03 50.03 -4.24
C TYR A 623 -1.15 49.42 -3.39
N THR A 624 -2.27 50.10 -3.28
CA THR A 624 -3.41 49.71 -2.46
C THR A 624 -4.65 49.57 -3.31
N VAL A 625 -5.31 48.41 -3.25
CA VAL A 625 -6.68 48.22 -3.74
C VAL A 625 -7.56 48.13 -2.51
N SER A 626 -8.63 48.95 -2.45
CA SER A 626 -9.56 48.92 -1.33
C SER A 626 -10.99 49.15 -1.79
N GLY A 627 -11.94 48.73 -1.00
CA GLY A 627 -13.34 48.90 -1.30
C GLY A 627 -14.27 48.28 -0.29
N THR A 628 -15.52 48.16 -0.71
CA THR A 628 -16.56 47.42 0.03
C THR A 628 -17.25 46.48 -0.93
N ASP A 629 -17.48 45.25 -0.48
CA ASP A 629 -18.25 44.26 -1.23
C ASP A 629 -19.76 44.66 -1.32
N ASN A 630 -20.56 43.86 -1.99
CA ASN A 630 -21.99 44.06 -2.15
C ASN A 630 -22.81 43.94 -0.82
N ASN A 631 -22.18 43.44 0.25
CA ASN A 631 -22.76 43.39 1.59
C ASN A 631 -22.26 44.52 2.50
N GLY A 632 -21.50 45.48 1.96
CA GLY A 632 -20.91 46.60 2.71
C GLY A 632 -19.68 46.24 3.53
N LYS A 633 -19.07 45.02 3.36
CA LYS A 633 -17.86 44.61 4.07
C LYS A 633 -16.64 45.21 3.40
N ALA A 634 -15.82 45.88 4.20
CA ALA A 634 -14.58 46.52 3.69
C ALA A 634 -13.50 45.51 3.38
N TYR A 635 -12.75 45.72 2.29
CA TYR A 635 -11.55 44.97 1.97
C TYR A 635 -10.39 45.88 1.59
N SER A 636 -9.14 45.38 1.81
CA SER A 636 -7.94 46.10 1.42
C SER A 636 -6.80 45.11 1.07
N ILE A 637 -6.13 45.39 -0.05
CA ILE A 637 -5.00 44.63 -0.53
C ILE A 637 -3.84 45.56 -0.79
N VAL A 638 -2.67 45.29 -0.17
CA VAL A 638 -1.51 46.19 -0.25
C VAL A 638 -0.34 45.43 -0.83
N PHE A 639 0.32 46.10 -1.81
CA PHE A 639 1.58 45.61 -2.39
C PHE A 639 2.69 46.64 -2.11
N ASN A 640 3.90 46.14 -1.89
CA ASN A 640 5.09 46.98 -1.77
C ASN A 640 5.64 47.45 -3.14
N SER A 641 6.73 48.20 -3.15
CA SER A 641 7.37 48.72 -4.36
C SER A 641 7.85 47.65 -5.35
N SER A 642 8.17 46.45 -4.88
CA SER A 642 8.55 45.32 -5.71
C SER A 642 7.34 44.51 -6.25
N GLY A 643 6.12 44.79 -5.80
CA GLY A 643 4.94 44.07 -6.18
C GLY A 643 4.65 42.85 -5.31
N LYS A 644 5.34 42.69 -4.17
CA LYS A 644 5.00 41.66 -3.19
C LYS A 644 3.74 42.09 -2.45
N MET A 645 2.75 41.21 -2.40
CA MET A 645 1.53 41.39 -1.59
C MET A 645 1.91 41.30 -0.11
N THR A 646 1.72 42.38 0.63
CA THR A 646 2.15 42.48 2.05
C THR A 646 0.98 42.45 3.03
N SER A 647 -0.23 42.70 2.55
CA SER A 647 -1.44 42.63 3.36
C SER A 647 -2.66 42.34 2.49
N TRP A 648 -3.58 41.58 3.01
CA TRP A 648 -4.92 41.39 2.49
C TRP A 648 -5.89 41.27 3.65
N THR A 649 -6.81 42.19 3.75
CA THR A 649 -7.82 42.22 4.81
C THR A 649 -9.22 42.18 4.23
N TYR A 650 -10.15 41.58 4.98
CA TYR A 650 -11.59 41.60 4.70
C TYR A 650 -12.35 41.71 6.01
N ASP A 651 -13.29 42.64 6.07
CA ASP A 651 -14.08 42.96 7.28
C ASP A 651 -13.20 43.22 8.51
N GLY A 652 -12.04 43.87 8.32
CA GLY A 652 -11.03 44.16 9.35
C GLY A 652 -10.21 42.96 9.80
N LYS A 653 -10.33 41.77 9.14
CA LYS A 653 -9.58 40.57 9.46
C LYS A 653 -8.48 40.32 8.44
N ASN A 654 -7.29 39.90 8.89
CA ASN A 654 -6.23 39.51 8.00
C ASN A 654 -6.54 38.14 7.35
N LEU A 655 -6.34 38.06 6.04
CA LEU A 655 -6.49 36.82 5.28
C LEU A 655 -5.15 36.11 5.04
N ILE A 656 -4.06 36.85 4.95
CA ILE A 656 -2.72 36.33 4.66
C ILE A 656 -1.70 36.73 5.73
N ALA A 657 -0.70 35.89 5.94
CA ALA A 657 0.52 36.19 6.67
C ALA A 657 1.68 36.52 5.71
N ALA A 658 1.70 35.88 4.52
CA ALA A 658 2.62 36.22 3.43
C ALA A 658 1.94 36.03 2.07
N GLY A 659 2.18 36.98 1.15
CA GLY A 659 1.65 36.92 -0.21
C GLY A 659 2.38 35.89 -1.07
N PRO A 660 1.82 35.59 -2.28
CA PRO A 660 2.31 34.55 -3.15
C PRO A 660 3.71 34.81 -3.68
N ASP A 661 4.51 33.76 -3.77
CA ASP A 661 5.83 33.75 -4.39
C ASP A 661 6.07 32.41 -5.10
N PHE A 662 7.04 32.37 -6.02
CA PHE A 662 7.37 31.16 -6.76
C PHE A 662 7.86 30.04 -5.83
N ASN A 663 7.34 28.82 -6.05
CA ASN A 663 7.74 27.65 -5.32
C ASN A 663 8.22 26.55 -6.29
N SER A 664 9.46 26.07 -6.10
CA SER A 664 10.03 24.97 -6.88
C SER A 664 10.70 23.90 -6.03
N TYR A 665 10.79 24.12 -4.73
CA TYR A 665 11.44 23.18 -3.81
C TYR A 665 10.52 22.03 -3.44
N ARG A 666 11.11 20.86 -3.30
CA ARG A 666 10.45 19.62 -2.90
C ARG A 666 11.49 18.67 -2.34
N LYS A 667 11.11 17.87 -1.37
CA LYS A 667 11.88 16.74 -0.87
C LYS A 667 10.99 15.50 -0.80
N VAL A 668 11.38 14.45 -1.50
CA VAL A 668 10.74 13.13 -1.48
C VAL A 668 11.83 12.07 -1.48
N ASP A 669 11.86 11.21 -0.47
CA ASP A 669 12.92 10.19 -0.32
C ASP A 669 12.94 9.20 -1.48
N ASN A 670 11.77 8.87 -2.02
CA ASN A 670 11.65 7.97 -3.17
C ASN A 670 12.08 8.58 -4.50
N ASP A 671 12.14 9.90 -4.60
CA ASP A 671 12.64 10.65 -5.78
C ASP A 671 13.91 11.45 -5.43
N ARG A 672 14.86 10.79 -4.79
CA ARG A 672 16.06 11.38 -4.20
C ARG A 672 16.91 12.22 -5.16
N ASN A 673 16.88 11.93 -6.47
CA ASN A 673 17.62 12.67 -7.49
C ASN A 673 17.00 14.04 -7.80
N PHE A 674 15.78 14.30 -7.35
CA PHE A 674 15.03 15.54 -7.54
C PHE A 674 14.63 16.20 -6.22
N SER A 675 15.28 15.84 -5.13
CA SER A 675 15.18 16.62 -3.90
C SER A 675 15.93 17.94 -4.09
N THR A 676 15.20 19.04 -4.09
CA THR A 676 15.75 20.38 -4.25
C THR A 676 15.83 21.10 -2.92
N THR A 677 16.94 21.75 -2.67
CA THR A 677 17.08 22.62 -1.49
C THR A 677 16.09 23.78 -1.57
N PHE A 678 15.63 24.22 -0.41
CA PHE A 678 14.81 25.41 -0.30
C PHE A 678 15.56 26.61 -0.92
N THR A 679 14.96 27.22 -1.93
CA THR A 679 15.47 28.46 -2.53
C THR A 679 14.62 29.64 -2.05
N ASN A 680 15.29 30.68 -1.61
CA ASN A 680 14.65 31.90 -1.16
C ASN A 680 13.78 32.54 -2.24
N THR A 681 12.92 33.44 -1.79
CA THR A 681 12.00 34.25 -2.59
C THR A 681 12.62 34.81 -3.87
N THR A 682 11.85 34.79 -4.94
CA THR A 682 12.26 35.38 -6.22
C THR A 682 12.31 36.90 -6.14
N SER A 683 13.25 37.51 -6.83
CA SER A 683 13.26 38.97 -7.00
C SER A 683 12.02 39.39 -7.79
N MET A 684 11.13 40.12 -7.12
CA MET A 684 9.90 40.61 -7.72
C MET A 684 10.04 42.02 -8.29
N SER A 685 9.25 42.36 -9.31
CA SER A 685 9.14 43.70 -9.88
C SER A 685 7.78 43.97 -10.45
N VAL A 686 7.31 45.19 -10.33
CA VAL A 686 6.08 45.64 -10.97
C VAL A 686 6.36 45.94 -12.43
N SER A 687 5.80 45.16 -13.36
CA SER A 687 5.93 45.43 -14.80
C SER A 687 4.79 46.26 -15.40
N SER A 688 3.61 46.23 -14.78
CA SER A 688 2.52 47.16 -15.07
C SER A 688 1.93 47.64 -13.74
N SER A 689 1.97 48.97 -13.52
CA SER A 689 1.46 49.61 -12.30
C SER A 689 -0.03 49.37 -12.11
N LEU A 690 -0.48 49.42 -10.86
CA LEU A 690 -1.89 49.34 -10.51
C LEU A 690 -2.68 50.42 -11.24
N THR A 691 -3.64 50.02 -12.04
CA THR A 691 -4.48 50.89 -12.86
C THR A 691 -5.92 50.45 -12.80
N LYS A 692 -6.86 51.40 -12.57
CA LYS A 692 -8.29 51.17 -12.64
C LYS A 692 -8.78 51.36 -14.08
N SER A 693 -9.55 50.39 -14.59
CA SER A 693 -10.20 50.42 -15.90
C SER A 693 -11.66 49.97 -15.75
N GLY A 694 -12.58 50.90 -16.00
CA GLY A 694 -14.00 50.64 -15.72
C GLY A 694 -14.23 50.38 -14.23
N ASN A 695 -14.92 49.30 -13.90
CA ASN A 695 -15.21 48.89 -12.52
C ASN A 695 -14.08 48.08 -11.90
N ASN A 696 -13.15 47.53 -12.68
CA ASN A 696 -12.06 46.66 -12.21
C ASN A 696 -10.72 47.41 -12.14
N ALA A 697 -9.74 46.80 -11.45
CA ALA A 697 -8.36 47.26 -11.50
C ALA A 697 -7.44 46.14 -11.89
N THR A 698 -6.28 46.45 -12.48
CA THR A 698 -5.27 45.46 -12.89
C THR A 698 -3.89 45.89 -12.45
N MET A 699 -3.03 44.90 -12.21
CA MET A 699 -1.61 45.06 -11.90
C MET A 699 -0.84 43.86 -12.41
N THR A 700 0.36 44.08 -12.97
CA THR A 700 1.20 42.95 -13.41
C THR A 700 2.52 42.96 -12.63
N VAL A 701 2.82 41.80 -12.05
CA VAL A 701 4.05 41.56 -11.27
C VAL A 701 4.85 40.44 -11.92
N LYS A 702 6.16 40.62 -12.02
CA LYS A 702 7.11 39.59 -12.47
C LYS A 702 7.94 39.12 -11.31
N GLY A 703 8.14 37.82 -11.21
CA GLY A 703 9.10 37.17 -10.31
C GLY A 703 10.34 36.72 -11.09
N GLY A 704 11.29 37.62 -11.30
CA GLY A 704 12.46 37.37 -12.13
C GLY A 704 12.10 36.90 -13.52
N SER A 705 12.76 35.84 -13.98
CA SER A 705 12.43 35.10 -15.21
C SER A 705 11.47 33.92 -14.99
N ARG A 706 11.07 33.67 -13.74
CA ARG A 706 10.35 32.46 -13.35
C ARG A 706 8.85 32.52 -13.63
N TYR A 707 8.21 33.64 -13.27
CA TYR A 707 6.76 33.78 -13.44
C TYR A 707 6.33 35.23 -13.68
N THR A 708 5.14 35.37 -14.24
CA THR A 708 4.40 36.63 -14.33
C THR A 708 2.99 36.42 -13.81
N THR A 709 2.55 37.26 -12.86
CA THR A 709 1.18 37.25 -12.36
C THR A 709 0.45 38.51 -12.81
N VAL A 710 -0.65 38.34 -13.53
CA VAL A 710 -1.60 39.42 -13.83
C VAL A 710 -2.71 39.35 -12.79
N TYR A 711 -2.77 40.31 -11.91
CA TYR A 711 -3.85 40.50 -10.96
C TYR A 711 -4.99 41.26 -11.60
N THR A 712 -6.22 40.80 -11.41
CA THR A 712 -7.47 41.54 -11.73
C THR A 712 -8.28 41.61 -10.44
N PHE A 713 -8.58 42.82 -10.02
CA PHE A 713 -9.36 43.12 -8.82
C PHE A 713 -10.75 43.54 -9.21
N TYR A 714 -11.75 42.98 -8.54
CA TYR A 714 -13.17 43.25 -8.79
C TYR A 714 -13.77 44.01 -7.63
N PRO A 715 -14.88 44.80 -7.88
CA PRO A 715 -15.49 45.65 -6.88
C PRO A 715 -16.01 44.94 -5.61
N ASP A 716 -16.28 43.61 -5.67
CA ASP A 716 -16.75 42.84 -4.54
C ASP A 716 -15.61 42.15 -3.74
N GLY A 717 -14.37 42.57 -3.97
CA GLY A 717 -13.20 42.08 -3.30
C GLY A 717 -12.62 40.75 -3.91
N THR A 718 -13.22 40.22 -4.95
CA THR A 718 -12.71 39.08 -5.72
C THR A 718 -11.40 39.46 -6.41
N VAL A 719 -10.44 38.52 -6.43
CA VAL A 719 -9.12 38.69 -7.07
C VAL A 719 -8.82 37.51 -7.97
N ASP A 720 -8.60 37.78 -9.27
CA ASP A 720 -8.02 36.79 -10.17
C ASP A 720 -6.49 36.95 -10.20
N MET A 721 -5.76 35.87 -9.99
CA MET A 721 -4.34 35.76 -10.19
C MET A 721 -4.10 34.86 -11.41
N LYS A 722 -3.91 35.46 -12.59
CA LYS A 722 -3.50 34.69 -13.77
C LYS A 722 -1.98 34.59 -13.77
N VAL A 723 -1.48 33.40 -13.48
CA VAL A 723 -0.05 33.13 -13.34
C VAL A 723 0.47 32.41 -14.59
N THR A 724 1.56 32.92 -15.14
CA THR A 724 2.26 32.29 -16.27
C THR A 724 3.69 31.97 -15.83
N PHE A 725 4.07 30.71 -15.89
CA PHE A 725 5.43 30.24 -15.59
C PHE A 725 6.24 30.06 -16.85
N SER A 726 7.52 30.42 -16.78
CA SER A 726 8.50 30.15 -17.85
C SER A 726 9.54 29.18 -17.28
N SER A 727 9.57 27.97 -17.81
CA SER A 727 10.53 26.95 -17.41
C SER A 727 11.71 26.89 -18.36
N SER A 728 12.93 26.85 -17.82
CA SER A 728 14.19 26.70 -18.58
C SER A 728 15.03 25.52 -18.11
N SER A 729 14.54 24.76 -17.12
CA SER A 729 15.16 23.55 -16.58
C SER A 729 14.09 22.67 -15.94
N SER A 730 14.31 21.38 -15.88
CA SER A 730 13.43 20.48 -15.13
C SER A 730 13.38 20.89 -13.66
N LEU A 731 12.16 21.04 -13.15
CA LEU A 731 11.88 21.42 -11.77
C LEU A 731 11.16 20.28 -11.05
N ALA A 732 11.28 20.23 -9.73
CA ALA A 732 10.52 19.27 -8.94
C ALA A 732 9.05 19.72 -8.74
N ARG A 733 8.81 21.04 -8.82
CA ARG A 733 7.50 21.67 -8.64
C ARG A 733 7.44 22.98 -9.41
N ILE A 734 6.30 23.31 -9.96
CA ILE A 734 6.02 24.59 -10.64
C ILE A 734 4.74 25.17 -10.04
N GLY A 735 4.84 26.17 -9.18
CA GLY A 735 3.68 26.73 -8.53
C GLY A 735 3.94 27.98 -7.70
N LEU A 736 2.97 28.39 -6.93
CA LEU A 736 3.06 29.46 -5.95
C LEU A 736 2.90 28.93 -4.53
N GLY A 737 3.79 29.35 -3.64
CA GLY A 737 3.62 29.24 -2.20
C GLY A 737 3.10 30.54 -1.60
N MET A 738 2.20 30.47 -0.61
CA MET A 738 1.73 31.62 0.17
C MET A 738 1.38 31.17 1.59
N GLN A 739 1.15 32.14 2.49
CA GLN A 739 0.76 31.83 3.85
C GLN A 739 -0.55 32.55 4.19
N PHE A 740 -1.56 31.77 4.62
CA PHE A 740 -2.79 32.34 5.17
C PHE A 740 -2.58 32.73 6.64
N ALA A 741 -3.37 33.65 7.12
CA ALA A 741 -3.34 34.10 8.51
C ALA A 741 -3.74 32.97 9.47
N SER A 742 -3.39 33.10 10.75
CA SER A 742 -3.80 32.16 11.79
C SER A 742 -5.32 32.00 11.87
N GLY A 743 -5.78 30.77 12.11
CA GLY A 743 -7.18 30.43 12.34
C GLY A 743 -7.94 29.92 11.09
N PHE A 744 -7.31 29.86 9.93
CA PHE A 744 -7.89 29.21 8.75
C PHE A 744 -7.70 27.69 8.81
N GLU A 745 -8.32 27.07 9.81
CA GLU A 745 -8.13 25.65 10.16
C GLU A 745 -9.05 24.69 9.40
N ASN A 746 -10.24 25.17 9.01
CA ASN A 746 -11.25 24.31 8.39
C ASN A 746 -11.16 24.40 6.88
N VAL A 747 -11.09 23.25 6.27
CA VAL A 747 -10.84 23.06 4.84
C VAL A 747 -11.99 22.31 4.20
N GLU A 748 -12.58 22.87 3.15
CA GLU A 748 -13.42 22.16 2.20
C GLU A 748 -12.76 22.26 0.83
N PHE A 749 -12.65 21.15 0.12
CA PHE A 749 -12.04 21.15 -1.20
C PHE A 749 -12.78 20.26 -2.20
N TYR A 750 -12.84 20.68 -3.43
CA TYR A 750 -13.25 19.89 -4.58
C TYR A 750 -12.03 19.62 -5.45
N ALA A 751 -11.45 18.44 -5.26
CA ALA A 751 -10.23 17.94 -5.89
C ALA A 751 -10.22 16.41 -5.82
N ARG A 752 -9.10 15.78 -6.22
CA ARG A 752 -8.93 14.36 -5.93
C ARG A 752 -8.63 14.14 -4.45
N GLY A 753 -9.30 13.14 -3.88
CA GLY A 753 -9.20 12.82 -2.47
C GLY A 753 -9.85 11.48 -2.11
N PRO A 754 -10.13 11.27 -0.80
CA PRO A 754 -9.88 12.16 0.35
C PRO A 754 -8.41 12.23 0.77
N ARG A 755 -7.57 11.22 0.44
CA ARG A 755 -6.16 11.15 0.80
C ARG A 755 -5.27 11.84 -0.22
N SER A 756 -4.05 12.21 0.19
CA SER A 756 -3.03 12.79 -0.68
C SER A 756 -2.78 11.92 -1.92
N ASN A 757 -2.57 12.57 -3.03
CA ASN A 757 -2.33 11.93 -4.32
C ASN A 757 -1.40 12.79 -5.18
N TYR A 758 -0.74 12.15 -6.14
CA TYR A 758 0.26 12.79 -7.00
C TYR A 758 0.02 12.38 -8.44
N SER A 759 0.60 13.06 -9.38
CA SER A 759 0.33 12.85 -10.81
C SER A 759 0.48 11.40 -11.28
N ASP A 760 1.42 10.64 -10.73
CA ASP A 760 1.68 9.23 -11.02
C ASP A 760 1.13 8.25 -9.95
N ARG A 761 0.36 8.79 -8.97
CA ARG A 761 -0.28 8.02 -7.89
C ARG A 761 -1.63 8.65 -7.55
N LYS A 762 -2.57 8.63 -8.47
CA LYS A 762 -3.92 9.21 -8.28
C LYS A 762 -5.06 8.33 -8.77
N THR A 763 -4.75 7.12 -9.23
CA THR A 763 -5.76 6.19 -9.74
C THR A 763 -6.73 5.76 -8.64
N GLY A 764 -6.22 5.62 -7.41
CA GLY A 764 -7.00 5.30 -6.21
C GLY A 764 -7.74 6.48 -5.57
N SER A 765 -7.74 7.65 -6.19
CA SER A 765 -8.38 8.87 -5.69
C SER A 765 -9.46 9.36 -6.65
N TYR A 766 -10.56 9.90 -6.12
CA TYR A 766 -11.67 10.44 -6.91
C TYR A 766 -11.73 11.95 -6.85
N LEU A 767 -12.30 12.55 -7.90
CA LEU A 767 -12.82 13.90 -7.82
C LEU A 767 -14.05 13.90 -6.91
N GLY A 768 -13.99 14.67 -5.86
CA GLY A 768 -15.06 14.76 -4.87
C GLY A 768 -14.90 16.01 -4.01
N ARG A 769 -15.94 16.30 -3.25
CA ARG A 769 -15.92 17.38 -2.27
C ARG A 769 -15.70 16.78 -0.88
N PHE A 770 -14.64 17.23 -0.23
CA PHE A 770 -14.19 16.72 1.05
C PHE A 770 -14.05 17.84 2.06
N THR A 771 -14.28 17.53 3.32
CA THR A 771 -14.07 18.43 4.45
C THR A 771 -13.05 17.83 5.41
N THR A 772 -12.15 18.67 5.91
CA THR A 772 -11.08 18.26 6.80
C THR A 772 -10.56 19.46 7.60
N THR A 773 -9.49 19.27 8.34
CA THR A 773 -8.68 20.33 8.95
C THR A 773 -7.31 20.39 8.33
N VAL A 774 -6.59 21.50 8.50
CA VAL A 774 -5.20 21.62 8.01
C VAL A 774 -4.29 20.57 8.68
N ASP A 775 -4.51 20.28 9.96
CA ASP A 775 -3.74 19.26 10.68
C ASP A 775 -3.98 17.85 10.13
N ASP A 776 -5.22 17.52 9.74
CA ASP A 776 -5.57 16.21 9.21
C ASP A 776 -5.07 15.97 7.77
N MET A 777 -4.53 16.99 7.10
CA MET A 777 -3.92 16.86 5.77
C MET A 777 -2.47 16.39 5.81
N VAL A 778 -1.90 16.20 6.99
CA VAL A 778 -0.51 15.73 7.14
C VAL A 778 -0.43 14.23 6.89
N ASP A 779 0.42 13.82 5.94
CA ASP A 779 0.84 12.43 5.81
C ASP A 779 2.02 12.18 6.77
N GLU A 780 1.77 11.59 7.93
CA GLU A 780 2.82 11.29 8.91
C GLU A 780 3.66 10.09 8.41
N MET A 781 4.73 10.40 7.69
CA MET A 781 5.78 9.43 7.35
C MET A 781 6.83 9.41 8.46
N ILE A 782 7.66 8.38 8.52
CA ILE A 782 8.70 8.30 9.56
C ILE A 782 9.69 9.46 9.44
N HIS A 783 10.14 9.73 8.22
CA HIS A 783 11.03 10.85 7.92
C HIS A 783 10.24 12.01 7.28
N PRO A 784 10.27 13.23 7.84
CA PRO A 784 9.57 14.37 7.28
C PRO A 784 10.01 14.70 5.84
N GLN A 785 9.04 14.80 4.95
CA GLN A 785 9.24 15.10 3.54
C GLN A 785 8.01 15.82 2.98
N THR A 786 8.04 16.27 1.73
CA THR A 786 6.90 16.92 1.07
C THR A 786 5.67 15.98 1.08
N PHE A 787 4.50 16.50 1.43
CA PHE A 787 3.28 15.74 1.69
C PHE A 787 2.01 16.50 1.31
N GLY A 788 0.88 15.81 1.37
CA GLY A 788 -0.46 16.41 1.38
C GLY A 788 -0.91 16.99 0.05
N ASP A 789 -0.32 16.59 -1.08
CA ASP A 789 -0.76 17.08 -2.39
C ASP A 789 -2.12 16.48 -2.79
N HIS A 790 -2.98 17.30 -3.39
CA HIS A 790 -4.27 16.94 -3.95
C HIS A 790 -4.38 17.44 -5.40
N GLU A 791 -4.32 16.52 -6.32
CA GLU A 791 -4.38 16.78 -7.77
C GLU A 791 -5.77 17.20 -8.24
N ASP A 792 -5.81 17.82 -9.41
CA ASP A 792 -7.03 18.17 -10.14
C ASP A 792 -7.96 19.10 -9.35
N LEU A 793 -7.41 20.12 -8.68
CA LEU A 793 -8.16 21.10 -7.89
C LEU A 793 -9.17 21.88 -8.75
N ARG A 794 -10.42 21.95 -8.27
CA ARG A 794 -11.51 22.80 -8.81
C ARG A 794 -11.79 23.97 -7.89
N GLU A 795 -11.96 23.67 -6.59
CA GLU A 795 -12.31 24.66 -5.58
C GLU A 795 -11.70 24.31 -4.23
N LEU A 796 -11.27 25.32 -3.51
CA LEU A 796 -10.82 25.23 -2.13
C LEU A 796 -11.52 26.32 -1.32
N ILE A 797 -12.01 25.98 -0.13
CA ILE A 797 -12.61 26.92 0.82
C ILE A 797 -11.88 26.77 2.15
N LEU A 798 -11.27 27.85 2.58
CA LEU A 798 -10.62 27.95 3.89
C LEU A 798 -11.48 28.80 4.82
N THR A 799 -11.82 28.29 6.00
CA THR A 799 -12.69 28.97 6.95
C THR A 799 -11.98 29.23 8.26
N ASN A 800 -11.95 30.50 8.67
CA ASN A 800 -11.62 30.94 10.01
C ASN A 800 -12.91 31.19 10.79
N LYS A 801 -13.36 30.16 11.55
CA LYS A 801 -14.61 30.24 12.32
C LYS A 801 -14.58 31.32 13.40
N THR A 802 -13.41 31.50 14.04
CA THR A 802 -13.21 32.48 15.13
C THR A 802 -13.31 33.90 14.59
N ALA A 803 -12.71 34.19 13.44
CA ALA A 803 -12.79 35.52 12.80
C ALA A 803 -14.11 35.74 12.04
N GLY A 804 -14.88 34.69 11.77
CA GLY A 804 -16.13 34.74 11.01
C GLY A 804 -15.91 35.04 9.53
N VAL A 805 -14.79 34.61 8.97
CA VAL A 805 -14.45 34.84 7.55
C VAL A 805 -14.03 33.55 6.87
N GLN A 806 -14.32 33.47 5.58
CA GLN A 806 -13.84 32.40 4.71
C GLN A 806 -13.25 32.96 3.41
N LEU A 807 -12.35 32.17 2.82
CA LEU A 807 -11.72 32.48 1.56
C LEU A 807 -11.93 31.32 0.59
N GLY A 808 -12.72 31.54 -0.44
CA GLY A 808 -12.91 30.60 -1.55
C GLY A 808 -11.84 30.79 -2.62
N VAL A 809 -11.35 29.71 -3.18
CA VAL A 809 -10.40 29.69 -4.32
C VAL A 809 -10.98 28.79 -5.40
N LYS A 810 -11.26 29.32 -6.58
CA LYS A 810 -11.61 28.56 -7.79
C LYS A 810 -10.46 28.56 -8.77
N VAL A 811 -10.30 27.46 -9.48
CA VAL A 811 -9.18 27.26 -10.40
C VAL A 811 -9.64 27.26 -11.85
N GLY A 812 -8.85 27.89 -12.72
CA GLY A 812 -8.94 27.74 -14.18
C GLY A 812 -7.61 27.23 -14.71
N GLY A 813 -7.64 26.05 -15.31
CA GLY A 813 -6.47 25.33 -15.77
C GLY A 813 -6.06 24.18 -14.84
N ARG A 814 -4.89 23.61 -15.08
CA ARG A 814 -4.33 22.56 -14.23
C ARG A 814 -3.84 23.14 -12.89
N ALA A 815 -4.23 22.52 -11.79
CA ALA A 815 -3.67 22.83 -10.48
C ALA A 815 -3.81 21.68 -9.50
N SER A 816 -2.86 21.61 -8.58
CA SER A 816 -2.94 20.86 -7.32
C SER A 816 -2.73 21.80 -6.13
N PHE A 817 -2.99 21.31 -4.92
CA PHE A 817 -2.75 22.10 -3.72
C PHE A 817 -2.30 21.22 -2.55
N SER A 818 -1.58 21.85 -1.62
CA SER A 818 -1.31 21.29 -0.29
C SER A 818 -1.39 22.39 0.77
N LEU A 819 -1.76 22.00 2.01
CA LEU A 819 -1.87 22.90 3.15
C LEU A 819 -1.15 22.29 4.35
N SER A 820 -0.52 23.13 5.18
CA SER A 820 0.26 22.68 6.33
C SER A 820 0.41 23.80 7.36
N HIS A 821 0.60 23.42 8.63
CA HIS A 821 1.11 24.30 9.68
C HIS A 821 2.63 24.26 9.85
N TYR A 822 3.31 23.51 9.02
CA TYR A 822 4.76 23.24 9.15
C TYR A 822 5.53 23.88 8.01
N ASP A 823 6.67 24.50 8.36
CA ASP A 823 7.55 25.17 7.39
C ASP A 823 8.45 24.15 6.69
N GLU A 824 8.23 23.93 5.40
CA GLU A 824 9.02 22.99 4.59
C GLU A 824 10.52 23.29 4.58
N ALA A 825 10.94 24.53 4.87
CA ALA A 825 12.36 24.86 4.99
C ALA A 825 13.07 24.03 6.08
N LYS A 826 12.35 23.44 7.00
CA LYS A 826 12.94 22.61 8.07
C LYS A 826 13.44 21.26 7.58
N TRP A 827 12.87 20.71 6.51
CA TRP A 827 13.30 19.43 5.93
C TRP A 827 13.81 19.51 4.49
N CYS A 828 13.58 20.63 3.79
CA CYS A 828 14.15 20.88 2.46
C CYS A 828 15.50 21.59 2.53
N THR A 829 16.38 21.17 3.44
CA THR A 829 17.69 21.77 3.65
C THR A 829 18.81 21.00 2.95
N SER A 830 19.90 21.70 2.61
CA SER A 830 21.11 21.06 2.08
C SER A 830 21.72 20.11 3.11
N GLY A 831 22.07 18.90 2.70
CA GLY A 831 22.71 17.88 3.55
C GLY A 831 21.73 17.00 4.32
N ASP A 832 20.42 17.29 4.29
CA ASP A 832 19.42 16.38 4.80
C ASP A 832 19.21 15.23 3.81
N SER A 833 19.32 13.99 4.28
CA SER A 833 19.19 12.80 3.47
C SER A 833 18.45 11.69 4.21
N MET A 834 17.84 10.78 3.48
CA MET A 834 17.15 9.61 4.04
C MET A 834 18.04 8.74 4.95
N TRP A 835 19.36 8.82 4.78
CA TRP A 835 20.33 8.03 5.54
C TRP A 835 20.77 8.68 6.86
N ASN A 836 20.88 10.00 6.88
CA ASN A 836 21.57 10.74 7.93
C ASN A 836 20.68 11.70 8.70
N SER A 837 19.50 12.01 8.21
CA SER A 837 18.58 12.91 8.91
C SER A 837 18.07 12.26 10.19
N LYS A 838 18.11 13.02 11.29
CA LYS A 838 17.50 12.66 12.57
C LYS A 838 16.26 13.49 12.89
N LEU A 839 15.73 14.18 11.87
CA LEU A 839 14.55 15.01 12.02
C LEU A 839 13.29 14.13 12.05
N HIS A 840 12.45 14.36 13.04
CA HIS A 840 11.15 13.72 13.19
C HIS A 840 10.02 14.74 13.12
N TRP A 841 8.80 14.28 12.86
CA TRP A 841 7.61 15.12 12.89
C TRP A 841 7.38 15.77 14.25
N TYR A 842 7.64 15.05 15.35
CA TYR A 842 7.50 15.56 16.72
C TYR A 842 8.56 16.63 17.08
N ASP A 843 9.62 16.79 16.29
CA ASP A 843 10.62 17.88 16.44
C ASP A 843 10.19 19.18 15.72
N LEU A 844 9.16 19.08 14.85
CA LEU A 844 8.72 20.24 14.08
C LEU A 844 7.84 21.16 14.91
N THR A 845 8.05 22.46 14.74
CA THR A 845 7.21 23.47 15.38
C THR A 845 5.97 23.72 14.54
N ARG A 846 4.78 23.46 15.13
CA ARG A 846 3.52 23.86 14.53
C ARG A 846 3.37 25.37 14.59
N ASN A 847 3.27 26.01 13.44
CA ASN A 847 3.02 27.44 13.31
C ASN A 847 1.53 27.77 13.37
N SER A 848 1.17 28.98 13.71
CA SER A 848 -0.22 29.41 13.74
C SER A 848 -0.78 29.76 12.36
N GLN A 849 0.07 30.17 11.42
CA GLN A 849 -0.30 30.42 10.02
C GLN A 849 -0.38 29.11 9.22
N VAL A 850 -1.09 29.19 8.10
CA VAL A 850 -1.24 28.06 7.18
C VAL A 850 -0.35 28.28 5.95
N TYR A 851 0.61 27.40 5.74
CA TYR A 851 1.41 27.32 4.52
C TYR A 851 0.59 26.65 3.43
N ALA A 852 0.46 27.28 2.30
CA ALA A 852 -0.30 26.79 1.17
C ALA A 852 0.55 26.75 -0.09
N HIS A 853 0.42 25.70 -0.85
CA HIS A 853 0.96 25.58 -2.20
C HIS A 853 -0.19 25.46 -3.19
N PHE A 854 -0.09 26.19 -4.30
CA PHE A 854 -0.94 26.08 -5.47
C PHE A 854 -0.03 25.81 -6.66
N ASP A 855 0.04 24.53 -7.04
CA ASP A 855 0.98 24.10 -8.06
C ASP A 855 0.28 23.90 -9.40
N TYR A 856 0.87 24.46 -10.47
CA TYR A 856 0.49 24.06 -11.82
C TYR A 856 0.80 22.59 -12.04
N MET A 857 1.94 22.13 -11.54
CA MET A 857 2.38 20.74 -11.60
C MET A 857 3.41 20.46 -10.51
N GLN A 858 3.26 19.32 -9.89
CA GLN A 858 4.29 18.68 -9.12
C GLN A 858 4.79 17.44 -9.88
N ARG A 859 6.11 17.19 -9.88
CA ARG A 859 6.71 15.98 -10.46
C ARG A 859 6.14 14.74 -9.77
N GLY A 860 5.92 13.65 -10.50
CA GLY A 860 5.53 12.36 -9.96
C GLY A 860 6.54 11.81 -8.94
N LEU A 861 6.15 10.79 -8.21
CA LEU A 861 6.94 10.19 -7.12
C LEU A 861 7.96 9.18 -7.63
N GLY A 862 7.63 8.41 -8.65
CA GLY A 862 8.47 7.33 -9.15
C GLY A 862 8.69 6.19 -8.14
N ASN A 863 9.74 5.39 -8.39
CA ASN A 863 10.09 4.20 -7.60
C ASN A 863 11.61 3.98 -7.57
N ASN A 864 12.44 4.99 -7.34
CA ASN A 864 13.89 4.87 -7.47
C ASN A 864 14.68 4.93 -6.17
N SER A 865 14.03 4.75 -5.03
CA SER A 865 14.73 4.66 -3.73
C SER A 865 15.58 3.39 -3.61
N CYS A 866 15.20 2.31 -4.30
CA CYS A 866 15.96 1.05 -4.37
C CYS A 866 16.05 0.49 -5.80
N GLY A 867 16.34 1.33 -6.80
CA GLY A 867 16.27 0.92 -8.20
C GLY A 867 14.86 1.14 -8.79
N GLY A 868 14.60 0.60 -9.97
CA GLY A 868 13.33 0.82 -10.67
C GLY A 868 13.29 2.15 -11.44
N ASP A 869 12.08 2.61 -11.75
CA ASP A 869 11.87 3.87 -12.45
C ASP A 869 11.83 5.05 -11.48
N GLY A 870 12.48 6.12 -11.85
CA GLY A 870 12.10 7.44 -11.40
C GLY A 870 10.71 7.81 -11.92
N CYS A 871 10.40 9.09 -11.83
CA CYS A 871 9.19 9.61 -12.47
C CYS A 871 9.22 9.39 -13.98
N LEU A 872 8.18 8.78 -14.56
CA LEU A 872 8.05 8.62 -16.00
C LEU A 872 7.89 9.97 -16.71
N SER A 873 8.19 10.01 -18.02
CA SER A 873 8.19 11.25 -18.83
C SER A 873 6.87 12.04 -18.76
N ASP A 874 5.76 11.34 -18.65
CA ASP A 874 4.42 11.95 -18.62
C ASP A 874 4.12 12.71 -17.31
N TYR A 875 4.92 12.43 -16.27
CA TYR A 875 4.78 12.99 -14.93
C TYR A 875 5.93 13.92 -14.52
N VAL A 876 6.87 14.19 -15.43
CA VAL A 876 7.99 15.11 -15.20
C VAL A 876 7.54 16.54 -15.42
N CYS A 877 7.90 17.44 -14.50
CA CYS A 877 7.75 18.87 -14.76
C CYS A 877 8.53 19.27 -16.02
N PRO A 878 7.91 19.98 -16.95
CA PRO A 878 8.55 20.30 -18.22
C PRO A 878 9.81 21.16 -18.05
N SER A 879 10.85 20.87 -18.82
CA SER A 879 12.13 21.56 -18.73
C SER A 879 12.17 22.88 -19.49
N TRP A 880 11.17 23.15 -20.35
CA TRP A 880 11.04 24.37 -21.13
C TRP A 880 9.57 24.64 -21.46
N GLY A 881 9.26 25.87 -21.84
CA GLY A 881 7.90 26.26 -22.22
C GLY A 881 7.30 27.30 -21.28
N SER A 882 6.06 27.65 -21.58
CA SER A 882 5.27 28.62 -20.81
C SER A 882 3.94 27.97 -20.43
N TYR A 883 3.58 28.04 -19.16
CA TYR A 883 2.44 27.35 -18.56
C TYR A 883 1.60 28.34 -17.78
N THR A 884 0.30 28.29 -17.92
CA THR A 884 -0.62 29.27 -17.33
C THR A 884 -1.75 28.58 -16.60
N TYR A 885 -2.07 29.09 -15.40
CA TYR A 885 -3.32 28.78 -14.69
C TYR A 885 -3.85 30.04 -14.02
N THR A 886 -5.11 30.02 -13.58
CA THR A 886 -5.73 31.15 -12.91
C THR A 886 -6.32 30.70 -11.57
N LEU A 887 -6.02 31.44 -10.51
CA LEU A 887 -6.60 31.30 -9.19
C LEU A 887 -7.55 32.45 -8.95
N ARG A 888 -8.84 32.20 -8.75
CA ARG A 888 -9.84 33.19 -8.36
C ARG A 888 -10.12 33.08 -6.89
N PHE A 889 -9.68 34.07 -6.15
CA PHE A 889 -9.91 34.19 -4.71
C PHE A 889 -11.13 35.06 -4.44
N LYS A 890 -11.98 34.61 -3.53
CA LYS A 890 -13.15 35.39 -3.07
C LYS A 890 -13.27 35.34 -1.55
N PRO A 891 -12.99 36.46 -0.85
CA PRO A 891 -13.25 36.53 0.57
C PRO A 891 -14.75 36.79 0.80
N GLN A 892 -15.27 36.24 1.88
CA GLN A 892 -16.67 36.45 2.30
C GLN A 892 -16.83 36.17 3.79
N SER A 893 -17.95 36.59 4.37
CA SER A 893 -18.33 36.19 5.72
C SER A 893 -18.51 34.67 5.77
N ALA A 894 -18.04 34.02 6.84
CA ALA A 894 -18.25 32.59 7.05
C ALA A 894 -19.76 32.38 7.34
N GLU A 895 -20.46 31.77 6.40
CA GLU A 895 -21.79 31.26 6.63
C GLU A 895 -21.66 29.99 7.48
N ARG A 896 -22.64 29.71 8.35
CA ARG A 896 -22.76 28.42 8.99
C ARG A 896 -23.11 27.40 7.90
N VAL A 897 -22.11 26.76 7.35
CA VAL A 897 -22.31 25.63 6.46
C VAL A 897 -22.84 24.49 7.32
N ASN A 898 -24.12 24.16 7.22
CA ASN A 898 -24.62 22.85 7.60
C ASN A 898 -24.04 21.87 6.57
N ILE A 899 -22.89 21.28 6.91
CA ILE A 899 -22.31 20.21 6.13
C ILE A 899 -23.21 19.00 6.35
N PRO A 900 -23.80 18.40 5.30
CA PRO A 900 -24.43 17.10 5.46
C PRO A 900 -23.33 16.14 5.87
N THR A 901 -23.39 15.62 7.07
CA THR A 901 -22.59 14.47 7.48
C THR A 901 -23.14 13.26 6.75
N GLU A 902 -22.31 12.70 5.82
CA GLU A 902 -22.44 11.44 5.06
C GLU A 902 -23.76 11.12 4.35
#